data_88daa6b8d4a66fa7e8a11a81aca12852
#
_entry.id   88daa6b8d4a66fa7e8a11a81aca12852
#
_cell.length_a   1.000
_cell.length_b   1.000
_cell.length_c   1.000
_cell.angle_alpha   90.00
_cell.angle_beta   90.00
_cell.angle_gamma   90.00
#
_symmetry.space_group_name_H-M   'P 1'
#
loop_
_entity.id
_entity.type
_entity.pdbx_description
1 polymer ?
#
loop_
_entity_poly.entity_id
_entity_poly.type
_entity_poly.pdbx_seq_one_letter_code
_entity_poly.pdbx_strand_id
1 'polypeptide(L)'
;MKKSFLLLVFLLFLTGLQAQLSKIHYIPPITATDDPGDQWIYISAPPGVNNIKVEVKVGGALGATADSGTVFFSGTVDNFNPLAIELAQNPGNNNGWWSNFFVQSSETEMVLNKGFIVESESEVYVSVRANSDGQQYQAGALVSKGKSGLGTRFRAGMFQNQNSSHIGFISVMASEDLTQVAFNFTKNIETTGGPKTTETPLLVNLNKGESYILASQGGFGNELIGTLVTSNKPVIVNTGSASGSFEESIGGQDYGFDQIVGSDLVGSEYIFIRGNGRDGWENVLIIADQDNTEILVNGESYGTIAKAGDYIIIEGNKYSSQNPGANMYVSTSNLDNKLFAFQGTGSVYDSNFAAAANQGMFFVPPLNCSSKGDVDNIANIDKIGDKTFEGAVTFITKKNATILINGSAIETYSEVTGPTNVTGNDDYVTYIVKKLTGNIAVTGNDELYVAYFNYSGAATTGGFYSGFATPPEIVYDVELEILGSCIKQNGESNIILTAENIENFDSIRWLKENELGTFIPTGDTATTFKPTLAGSYKLEGVLECSSLNFLSNKIVVSICPTDSDQDGIIDNIDIDKDNDGISNVFESFGNAVIDLTNEESPSVKFEKDASVNNSILENGGVISSIPEGINTFEGAENGVFKSTVLAGTDVQLTYTLNFKETLNIKINDNPDESVDNNEDIISIKVFPETQNITLLDPNDNLLIDTNFDENFESEISNYTANEIIFKQNTSSSSTIDYAFFASEITGISITQKRSNTSTNGEFSGVISIQNYSIDTDSDNTVDYLDLDSDGDGCNDVTEAGFIDQDGNGMIGSGIPTTKNNGVDNIGGVTGHDYSKEPLKDANGTYFFQKISKPVTINSIPVSTTACQEGANATFSVGIETLDNPSFKWQIYNIDSTNFEPWDNLTESETYSGTNSSILKVNNVTVDMNGDKFRVLVNSDQYLCPTNSDEVSLTVFEKLPVANAVNDIIKCDDSSVGDDKDGIISSFDLSSQTTIILGDQS
;
A
#
# COMPACT_ATOMS: atom_id res chain seq x y z
N MET A 1 -21.82 -42.45 34.27
CA MET A 1 -21.20 -41.23 33.71
C MET A 1 -19.80 -41.60 33.24
N LYS A 2 -19.68 -42.06 32.02
CA LYS A 2 -18.38 -42.39 31.38
C LYS A 2 -18.04 -41.24 30.47
N LYS A 3 -16.94 -40.50 30.77
CA LYS A 3 -16.33 -39.52 29.86
C LYS A 3 -15.49 -40.29 28.83
N SER A 4 -15.94 -40.35 27.60
CA SER A 4 -15.11 -40.76 26.46
C SER A 4 -14.17 -39.63 26.12
N PHE A 5 -12.87 -39.89 26.27
CA PHE A 5 -11.78 -39.08 25.80
C PHE A 5 -11.62 -39.37 24.30
N LEU A 6 -12.04 -38.41 23.45
CA LEU A 6 -11.76 -38.51 22.02
C LEU A 6 -10.37 -37.91 21.80
N LEU A 7 -9.38 -38.79 21.59
CA LEU A 7 -8.03 -38.45 21.20
C LEU A 7 -8.07 -38.05 19.72
N LEU A 8 -8.16 -36.74 19.40
CA LEU A 8 -7.97 -36.25 18.04
C LEU A 8 -6.48 -36.28 17.75
N VAL A 9 -6.05 -37.29 17.02
CA VAL A 9 -4.69 -37.30 16.46
C VAL A 9 -4.70 -36.31 15.30
N PHE A 10 -4.20 -35.11 15.56
CA PHE A 10 -3.78 -34.20 14.50
C PHE A 10 -2.55 -34.83 13.84
N LEU A 11 -2.71 -35.46 12.72
CA LEU A 11 -1.62 -35.70 11.78
C LEU A 11 -1.23 -34.31 11.23
N LEU A 12 -0.23 -33.70 11.82
CA LEU A 12 0.55 -32.62 11.19
C LEU A 12 1.17 -33.25 9.95
N PHE A 13 0.58 -33.03 8.80
CA PHE A 13 1.31 -33.09 7.54
C PHE A 13 2.28 -31.92 7.57
N LEU A 14 3.51 -32.20 7.94
CA LEU A 14 4.63 -31.32 7.62
C LEU A 14 4.83 -31.40 6.10
N THR A 15 4.07 -30.63 5.37
CA THR A 15 4.43 -30.30 3.98
C THR A 15 5.57 -29.32 4.08
N GLY A 16 6.80 -29.82 3.99
CA GLY A 16 7.95 -28.94 3.77
C GLY A 16 7.72 -28.23 2.45
N LEU A 17 7.50 -26.93 2.49
CA LEU A 17 7.40 -26.10 1.31
C LEU A 17 8.74 -26.06 0.59
N GLN A 18 8.71 -26.35 -0.69
CA GLN A 18 9.88 -26.60 -1.51
C GLN A 18 10.10 -25.38 -2.40
N ALA A 19 11.32 -24.90 -2.41
CA ALA A 19 11.75 -23.83 -3.30
C ALA A 19 11.40 -24.21 -4.76
N GLN A 20 10.91 -23.22 -5.53
CA GLN A 20 10.50 -23.31 -6.95
C GLN A 20 9.12 -23.96 -7.24
N LEU A 21 8.38 -24.40 -6.25
CA LEU A 21 6.96 -24.66 -6.37
C LEU A 21 6.20 -23.34 -6.47
N SER A 22 5.24 -23.26 -7.39
CA SER A 22 4.37 -22.09 -7.53
C SER A 22 3.08 -22.46 -8.22
N LYS A 23 2.02 -21.67 -7.98
CA LYS A 23 0.77 -21.75 -8.74
C LYS A 23 0.86 -21.04 -10.08
N ILE A 24 1.78 -20.06 -10.19
CA ILE A 24 2.00 -19.27 -11.40
C ILE A 24 3.47 -19.31 -11.76
N HIS A 25 3.78 -19.65 -13.02
CA HIS A 25 5.11 -19.59 -13.59
C HIS A 25 5.11 -18.73 -14.84
N TYR A 26 5.96 -17.73 -14.89
CA TYR A 26 6.22 -16.90 -16.05
C TYR A 26 7.46 -17.44 -16.75
N ILE A 27 7.37 -17.67 -18.05
CA ILE A 27 8.44 -18.21 -18.89
C ILE A 27 8.69 -17.26 -20.05
N PRO A 28 9.56 -16.26 -19.87
CA PRO A 28 9.96 -15.38 -20.95
C PRO A 28 10.49 -16.17 -22.14
N PRO A 29 10.24 -15.72 -23.38
CA PRO A 29 10.79 -16.39 -24.55
C PRO A 29 12.32 -16.27 -24.59
N ILE A 30 12.96 -17.11 -25.39
CA ILE A 30 14.41 -17.02 -25.64
C ILE A 30 14.66 -16.86 -27.14
N THR A 31 15.90 -16.57 -27.54
CA THR A 31 16.28 -16.52 -28.93
C THR A 31 17.32 -17.60 -29.26
N ALA A 32 17.28 -18.14 -30.45
CA ALA A 32 18.21 -19.16 -30.90
C ALA A 32 18.71 -18.82 -32.31
N THR A 33 19.89 -19.37 -32.68
CA THR A 33 20.49 -19.23 -34.02
C THR A 33 20.04 -20.32 -34.97
N ASP A 34 19.70 -21.47 -34.47
CA ASP A 34 19.28 -22.63 -35.22
C ASP A 34 17.81 -22.99 -34.95
N ASP A 35 17.20 -23.69 -35.92
CA ASP A 35 15.81 -24.17 -35.79
C ASP A 35 15.75 -25.21 -34.65
N PRO A 36 15.02 -24.94 -33.57
CA PRO A 36 14.91 -25.88 -32.46
C PRO A 36 13.97 -27.01 -32.84
N GLY A 37 14.54 -28.23 -32.97
CA GLY A 37 13.80 -29.39 -33.43
C GLY A 37 12.72 -29.84 -32.43
N ASP A 38 13.10 -30.12 -31.18
CA ASP A 38 12.21 -30.61 -30.16
C ASP A 38 12.14 -29.59 -29.02
N GLN A 39 10.92 -29.19 -28.62
CA GLN A 39 10.68 -28.28 -27.49
C GLN A 39 9.52 -28.77 -26.65
N TRP A 40 9.70 -28.85 -25.36
CA TRP A 40 8.74 -29.44 -24.44
C TRP A 40 8.66 -28.67 -23.13
N ILE A 41 7.44 -28.43 -22.64
CA ILE A 41 7.18 -28.00 -21.26
C ILE A 41 6.88 -29.24 -20.42
N TYR A 42 7.60 -29.39 -19.32
CA TYR A 42 7.34 -30.44 -18.33
C TYR A 42 6.74 -29.82 -17.07
N ILE A 43 5.62 -30.36 -16.61
CA ILE A 43 4.95 -29.91 -15.39
C ILE A 43 4.76 -31.11 -14.49
N SER A 44 5.18 -31.01 -13.23
CA SER A 44 5.06 -32.07 -12.23
C SER A 44 4.56 -31.50 -10.91
N ALA A 45 3.90 -32.34 -10.11
CA ALA A 45 3.26 -31.97 -8.88
C ALA A 45 3.85 -32.70 -7.67
N PRO A 46 3.79 -32.10 -6.47
CA PRO A 46 4.14 -32.77 -5.22
C PRO A 46 3.15 -33.88 -4.89
N PRO A 47 3.50 -34.83 -3.98
CA PRO A 47 2.62 -35.89 -3.56
C PRO A 47 1.45 -35.39 -2.71
N GLY A 48 0.34 -36.13 -2.71
CA GLY A 48 -0.81 -35.85 -1.85
C GLY A 48 -1.92 -34.99 -2.50
N VAL A 49 -1.63 -34.29 -3.58
CA VAL A 49 -2.62 -33.56 -4.36
C VAL A 49 -2.82 -34.27 -5.70
N ASN A 50 -4.06 -34.55 -6.05
CA ASN A 50 -4.41 -35.29 -7.27
C ASN A 50 -5.28 -34.45 -8.19
N ASN A 51 -5.08 -34.60 -9.50
CA ASN A 51 -5.84 -33.92 -10.53
C ASN A 51 -5.81 -32.40 -10.45
N ILE A 52 -4.64 -31.81 -10.17
CA ILE A 52 -4.42 -30.37 -10.19
C ILE A 52 -4.69 -29.87 -11.62
N LYS A 53 -5.64 -28.99 -11.80
CA LYS A 53 -5.85 -28.34 -13.09
C LYS A 53 -4.70 -27.40 -13.39
N VAL A 54 -4.25 -27.45 -14.63
CA VAL A 54 -3.18 -26.60 -15.16
C VAL A 54 -3.63 -26.03 -16.49
N GLU A 55 -3.40 -24.73 -16.67
CA GLU A 55 -3.53 -24.02 -17.94
C GLU A 55 -2.18 -23.44 -18.34
N VAL A 56 -1.88 -23.53 -19.63
CA VAL A 56 -0.71 -22.88 -20.20
C VAL A 56 -1.19 -21.85 -21.24
N LYS A 57 -0.91 -20.61 -20.95
CA LYS A 57 -1.27 -19.46 -21.78
C LYS A 57 -0.06 -18.94 -22.54
N VAL A 58 -0.30 -18.43 -23.73
CA VAL A 58 0.73 -17.67 -24.47
C VAL A 58 0.90 -16.30 -23.81
N GLY A 59 2.13 -15.81 -23.69
CA GLY A 59 2.43 -14.50 -23.12
C GLY A 59 1.78 -13.34 -23.89
N GLY A 60 1.65 -12.21 -23.22
CA GLY A 60 1.04 -10.99 -23.74
C GLY A 60 -0.46 -10.85 -23.44
N ALA A 61 -0.98 -9.66 -23.67
CA ALA A 61 -2.38 -9.34 -23.50
C ALA A 61 -3.27 -10.10 -24.48
N LEU A 62 -4.44 -10.54 -24.05
CA LEU A 62 -5.38 -11.28 -24.86
C LEU A 62 -5.79 -10.45 -26.09
N GLY A 63 -5.61 -11.03 -27.29
CA GLY A 63 -5.96 -10.38 -28.55
C GLY A 63 -4.91 -9.41 -29.12
N ALA A 64 -3.78 -9.17 -28.43
CA ALA A 64 -2.68 -8.38 -28.98
C ALA A 64 -2.08 -9.03 -30.24
N THR A 65 -2.02 -10.36 -30.25
CA THR A 65 -1.82 -11.18 -31.46
C THR A 65 -2.89 -12.27 -31.49
N ALA A 66 -2.96 -13.05 -32.57
CA ALA A 66 -3.94 -14.15 -32.70
C ALA A 66 -3.85 -15.18 -31.55
N ASP A 67 -2.67 -15.34 -30.96
CA ASP A 67 -2.38 -16.37 -29.97
C ASP A 67 -2.13 -15.80 -28.55
N SER A 68 -1.79 -14.49 -28.42
CA SER A 68 -1.43 -13.90 -27.12
C SER A 68 -2.56 -13.94 -26.11
N GLY A 69 -2.23 -14.24 -24.85
CA GLY A 69 -3.19 -14.40 -23.74
C GLY A 69 -4.11 -15.63 -23.86
N THR A 70 -4.05 -16.39 -24.95
CA THR A 70 -4.93 -17.56 -25.12
C THR A 70 -4.39 -18.78 -24.40
N VAL A 71 -5.29 -19.58 -23.87
CA VAL A 71 -4.97 -20.91 -23.33
C VAL A 71 -4.73 -21.87 -24.50
N PHE A 72 -3.48 -22.26 -24.72
CA PHE A 72 -3.17 -23.25 -25.76
C PHE A 72 -3.17 -24.70 -25.22
N PHE A 73 -3.07 -24.88 -23.91
CA PHE A 73 -3.13 -26.17 -23.26
C PHE A 73 -3.90 -26.07 -21.92
N SER A 74 -4.80 -27.02 -21.71
CA SER A 74 -5.46 -27.22 -20.42
C SER A 74 -5.46 -28.73 -20.09
N GLY A 75 -5.10 -29.10 -18.87
CA GLY A 75 -4.99 -30.49 -18.44
C GLY A 75 -4.95 -30.65 -16.94
N THR A 76 -4.70 -31.86 -16.49
CA THR A 76 -4.51 -32.16 -15.05
C THR A 76 -3.18 -32.85 -14.83
N VAL A 77 -2.55 -32.55 -13.69
CA VAL A 77 -1.28 -33.15 -13.26
C VAL A 77 -1.42 -33.73 -11.86
N ASP A 78 -0.68 -34.77 -11.60
CA ASP A 78 -0.45 -35.33 -10.28
C ASP A 78 1.02 -35.81 -10.15
N ASN A 79 1.41 -36.26 -8.97
CA ASN A 79 2.79 -36.69 -8.73
C ASN A 79 3.21 -37.90 -9.59
N PHE A 80 2.27 -38.80 -9.96
CA PHE A 80 2.56 -39.99 -10.74
C PHE A 80 2.50 -39.73 -12.25
N ASN A 81 1.70 -38.74 -12.66
CA ASN A 81 1.39 -38.45 -14.04
C ASN A 81 1.79 -36.98 -14.35
N PRO A 82 3.10 -36.70 -14.48
CA PRO A 82 3.53 -35.38 -14.90
C PRO A 82 3.11 -35.12 -16.35
N LEU A 83 2.88 -33.88 -16.69
CA LEU A 83 2.59 -33.45 -18.04
C LEU A 83 3.90 -33.24 -18.82
N ALA A 84 3.90 -33.68 -20.07
CA ALA A 84 4.89 -33.34 -21.06
C ALA A 84 4.15 -32.72 -22.26
N ILE A 85 4.28 -31.42 -22.45
CA ILE A 85 3.52 -30.64 -23.42
C ILE A 85 4.45 -30.32 -24.58
N GLU A 86 4.08 -30.80 -25.76
CA GLU A 86 4.85 -30.56 -27.00
C GLU A 86 4.63 -29.14 -27.53
N LEU A 87 5.69 -28.39 -27.70
CA LEU A 87 5.71 -27.14 -28.44
C LEU A 87 6.14 -27.36 -29.90
N ALA A 88 7.13 -28.20 -30.12
CA ALA A 88 7.59 -28.66 -31.40
C ALA A 88 8.22 -30.07 -31.30
N GLN A 89 8.13 -30.83 -32.38
CA GLN A 89 8.80 -32.14 -32.53
C GLN A 89 9.40 -32.26 -33.95
N ASN A 90 10.65 -32.71 -34.01
CA ASN A 90 11.31 -33.00 -35.31
C ASN A 90 11.62 -34.51 -35.43
N PRO A 91 11.36 -35.19 -36.59
CA PRO A 91 10.79 -34.62 -37.80
C PRO A 91 9.26 -34.72 -37.82
N GLY A 92 8.58 -33.63 -38.04
CA GLY A 92 7.27 -33.71 -38.63
C GLY A 92 6.09 -32.94 -38.14
N ASN A 93 5.99 -32.51 -36.92
CA ASN A 93 4.80 -31.74 -36.49
C ASN A 93 5.18 -30.41 -35.85
N ASN A 94 5.36 -29.41 -36.70
CA ASN A 94 5.44 -28.05 -36.22
C ASN A 94 4.02 -27.53 -36.01
N ASN A 95 3.53 -27.58 -34.79
CA ASN A 95 2.19 -27.11 -34.39
C ASN A 95 2.11 -25.57 -34.29
N GLY A 96 3.23 -24.85 -34.55
CA GLY A 96 3.31 -23.40 -34.53
C GLY A 96 3.59 -22.79 -33.17
N TRP A 97 3.46 -23.51 -32.07
CA TRP A 97 3.64 -22.98 -30.69
C TRP A 97 5.12 -22.70 -30.34
N TRP A 98 6.06 -23.39 -30.99
CA TRP A 98 7.49 -23.24 -30.74
C TRP A 98 7.98 -21.78 -30.89
N SER A 99 7.42 -21.00 -31.82
CA SER A 99 7.80 -19.62 -32.07
C SER A 99 7.40 -18.65 -30.93
N ASN A 100 6.61 -19.13 -29.96
CA ASN A 100 6.32 -18.36 -28.74
C ASN A 100 7.42 -18.52 -27.69
N PHE A 101 8.25 -19.56 -27.79
CA PHE A 101 9.39 -19.75 -26.89
C PHE A 101 10.71 -19.37 -27.56
N PHE A 102 10.97 -19.86 -28.77
CA PHE A 102 12.16 -19.51 -29.56
C PHE A 102 11.83 -18.41 -30.56
N VAL A 103 12.26 -17.19 -30.24
CA VAL A 103 12.05 -15.99 -31.04
C VAL A 103 13.20 -15.80 -32.01
N GLN A 104 12.91 -15.43 -33.22
CA GLN A 104 13.97 -15.15 -34.22
C GLN A 104 14.73 -13.86 -33.87
N SER A 105 15.99 -13.77 -34.24
CA SER A 105 16.81 -12.58 -33.99
C SER A 105 16.26 -11.29 -34.61
N SER A 106 15.40 -11.39 -35.62
CA SER A 106 14.71 -10.25 -36.23
C SER A 106 13.54 -9.71 -35.37
N GLU A 107 13.10 -10.46 -34.38
CA GLU A 107 12.03 -10.09 -33.45
C GLU A 107 12.57 -9.67 -32.10
N THR A 108 13.88 -9.52 -31.91
CA THR A 108 14.48 -9.00 -30.68
C THR A 108 14.42 -7.47 -30.65
N GLU A 109 14.56 -6.90 -29.45
CA GLU A 109 14.50 -5.46 -29.18
C GLU A 109 13.18 -4.78 -29.58
N MET A 110 12.09 -5.51 -29.41
CA MET A 110 10.73 -4.99 -29.46
C MET A 110 9.89 -5.64 -28.37
N VAL A 111 8.79 -5.00 -27.98
CA VAL A 111 7.81 -5.62 -27.07
C VAL A 111 7.16 -6.80 -27.78
N LEU A 112 7.12 -7.93 -27.12
CA LEU A 112 6.64 -9.19 -27.64
C LEU A 112 5.47 -9.70 -26.83
N ASN A 113 4.44 -10.20 -27.50
CA ASN A 113 3.36 -10.99 -26.90
C ASN A 113 3.70 -12.47 -27.05
N LYS A 114 4.77 -12.92 -26.42
CA LYS A 114 5.36 -14.26 -26.52
C LYS A 114 5.92 -14.74 -25.21
N GLY A 115 6.24 -16.03 -25.13
CA GLY A 115 6.55 -16.75 -23.91
C GLY A 115 5.33 -17.47 -23.39
N PHE A 116 5.40 -18.02 -22.18
CA PHE A 116 4.29 -18.76 -21.60
C PHE A 116 4.03 -18.36 -20.16
N ILE A 117 2.77 -18.44 -19.75
CA ILE A 117 2.32 -18.36 -18.36
C ILE A 117 1.65 -19.67 -18.03
N VAL A 118 2.15 -20.37 -17.01
CA VAL A 118 1.55 -21.60 -16.50
C VAL A 118 0.81 -21.25 -15.22
N GLU A 119 -0.48 -21.50 -15.17
CA GLU A 119 -1.34 -21.32 -14.02
C GLU A 119 -1.89 -22.65 -13.54
N SER A 120 -1.98 -22.85 -12.22
CA SER A 120 -2.43 -24.12 -11.62
C SER A 120 -3.20 -23.88 -10.31
N GLU A 121 -4.15 -24.75 -10.01
CA GLU A 121 -4.95 -24.70 -8.77
C GLU A 121 -4.10 -24.91 -7.50
N SER A 122 -3.01 -25.66 -7.62
CA SER A 122 -2.03 -25.92 -6.55
C SER A 122 -0.62 -25.80 -7.10
N GLU A 123 0.35 -25.68 -6.23
CA GLU A 123 1.76 -25.52 -6.59
C GLU A 123 2.30 -26.68 -7.43
N VAL A 124 3.06 -26.35 -8.47
CA VAL A 124 3.68 -27.29 -9.41
C VAL A 124 5.14 -26.89 -9.69
N TYR A 125 5.94 -27.84 -10.21
CA TYR A 125 7.23 -27.58 -10.82
C TYR A 125 7.07 -27.43 -12.33
N VAL A 126 7.81 -26.51 -12.94
CA VAL A 126 7.82 -26.30 -14.39
C VAL A 126 9.25 -26.23 -14.91
N SER A 127 9.54 -26.98 -15.98
CA SER A 127 10.78 -26.85 -16.74
C SER A 127 10.50 -26.86 -18.24
N VAL A 128 11.36 -26.17 -18.99
CA VAL A 128 11.33 -26.20 -20.45
C VAL A 128 12.63 -26.82 -20.93
N ARG A 129 12.53 -27.79 -21.82
CA ARG A 129 13.67 -28.50 -22.40
C ARG A 129 13.58 -28.44 -23.91
N ALA A 130 14.72 -28.18 -24.55
CA ALA A 130 14.84 -28.08 -25.99
C ALA A 130 16.03 -28.88 -26.50
N ASN A 131 15.89 -29.42 -27.71
CA ASN A 131 16.97 -30.11 -28.43
C ASN A 131 16.89 -29.74 -29.91
N SER A 132 18.03 -29.41 -30.50
CA SER A 132 18.07 -29.04 -31.91
C SER A 132 17.95 -30.25 -32.83
N ASP A 133 17.21 -30.07 -33.92
CA ASP A 133 17.22 -30.83 -35.14
C ASP A 133 17.15 -32.37 -34.99
N GLY A 134 16.61 -32.86 -33.89
CA GLY A 134 16.46 -34.32 -33.63
C GLY A 134 17.78 -35.10 -33.57
N GLN A 135 18.91 -34.44 -33.52
CA GLN A 135 20.25 -35.03 -33.65
C GLN A 135 20.99 -35.16 -32.31
N GLN A 136 20.49 -34.69 -31.21
CA GLN A 136 21.17 -34.69 -29.90
C GLN A 136 22.54 -33.96 -29.92
N TYR A 137 22.73 -32.97 -30.78
CA TYR A 137 23.97 -32.20 -30.88
C TYR A 137 23.95 -30.96 -29.99
N GLN A 138 22.77 -30.37 -29.85
CA GLN A 138 22.57 -29.21 -29.00
C GLN A 138 21.32 -29.41 -28.18
N ALA A 139 21.41 -29.11 -26.89
CA ALA A 139 20.29 -29.13 -25.99
C ALA A 139 20.39 -27.99 -24.97
N GLY A 140 19.30 -27.61 -24.39
CA GLY A 140 19.21 -26.64 -23.30
C GLY A 140 17.96 -26.84 -22.50
N ALA A 141 17.99 -26.36 -21.29
CA ALA A 141 16.83 -26.35 -20.43
C ALA A 141 16.84 -25.12 -19.52
N LEU A 142 15.66 -24.75 -19.09
CA LEU A 142 15.47 -23.90 -17.93
C LEU A 142 14.56 -24.59 -16.93
N VAL A 143 14.82 -24.36 -15.67
CA VAL A 143 13.90 -24.71 -14.59
C VAL A 143 13.30 -23.42 -14.06
N SER A 144 11.98 -23.30 -14.16
CA SER A 144 11.30 -22.10 -13.65
C SER A 144 11.49 -21.97 -12.14
N LYS A 145 11.81 -20.76 -11.71
CA LYS A 145 12.02 -20.47 -10.28
C LYS A 145 10.70 -20.08 -9.58
N GLY A 146 9.56 -20.10 -10.30
CA GLY A 146 8.26 -19.71 -9.74
C GLY A 146 8.31 -18.32 -9.09
N LYS A 147 7.74 -18.19 -7.88
CA LYS A 147 7.78 -16.93 -7.12
C LYS A 147 9.20 -16.45 -6.81
N SER A 148 10.18 -17.35 -6.61
CA SER A 148 11.57 -16.98 -6.37
C SER A 148 12.23 -16.29 -7.57
N GLY A 149 11.72 -16.48 -8.78
CA GLY A 149 12.20 -15.80 -9.98
C GLY A 149 11.74 -14.34 -10.08
N LEU A 150 10.69 -13.95 -9.36
CA LEU A 150 10.19 -12.57 -9.36
C LEU A 150 11.15 -11.64 -8.62
N GLY A 151 11.53 -10.55 -9.25
CA GLY A 151 12.43 -9.57 -8.66
C GLY A 151 12.43 -8.25 -9.42
N THR A 152 13.11 -7.26 -8.87
CA THR A 152 13.21 -5.92 -9.47
C THR A 152 14.65 -5.53 -9.85
N ARG A 153 15.64 -6.42 -9.59
CA ARG A 153 17.05 -6.13 -9.85
C ARG A 153 17.81 -7.44 -10.13
N PHE A 154 18.46 -7.53 -11.28
CA PHE A 154 19.16 -8.73 -11.76
C PHE A 154 20.46 -8.37 -12.46
N ARG A 155 21.43 -9.33 -12.53
CA ARG A 155 22.57 -9.26 -13.44
C ARG A 155 22.58 -10.44 -14.38
N ALA A 156 22.72 -10.13 -15.65
CA ALA A 156 22.67 -11.12 -16.71
C ALA A 156 23.99 -11.89 -16.84
N GLY A 157 23.88 -13.20 -17.02
CA GLY A 157 25.03 -14.09 -17.32
C GLY A 157 24.77 -14.92 -18.56
N MET A 158 25.83 -15.21 -19.30
CA MET A 158 25.79 -15.96 -20.55
C MET A 158 27.17 -16.49 -20.90
N PHE A 159 27.26 -17.33 -21.94
CA PHE A 159 28.55 -17.78 -22.45
C PHE A 159 29.41 -16.65 -23.00
N GLN A 160 30.72 -16.81 -22.90
CA GLN A 160 31.70 -15.95 -23.55
C GLN A 160 31.83 -16.33 -25.03
N ASN A 161 30.91 -15.85 -25.84
CA ASN A 161 30.87 -16.21 -27.27
C ASN A 161 31.91 -15.46 -28.07
N GLN A 162 32.69 -16.19 -28.89
CA GLN A 162 33.70 -15.65 -29.79
C GLN A 162 33.32 -15.79 -31.26
N ASN A 163 32.32 -16.57 -31.59
CA ASN A 163 31.89 -16.83 -32.94
C ASN A 163 30.89 -15.80 -33.46
N SER A 164 31.04 -15.30 -34.68
CA SER A 164 30.17 -14.27 -35.28
C SER A 164 28.72 -14.68 -35.50
N SER A 165 28.38 -15.96 -35.34
CA SER A 165 26.99 -16.45 -35.40
C SER A 165 26.32 -16.62 -34.03
N HIS A 166 27.05 -16.42 -32.95
CA HIS A 166 26.51 -16.60 -31.59
C HIS A 166 26.04 -15.28 -31.01
N ILE A 167 24.88 -15.32 -30.41
CA ILE A 167 24.25 -14.18 -29.71
C ILE A 167 23.97 -14.53 -28.24
N GLY A 168 24.28 -13.57 -27.38
CA GLY A 168 23.82 -13.59 -26.01
C GLY A 168 22.49 -12.82 -25.89
N PHE A 169 21.66 -13.14 -24.91
CA PHE A 169 20.40 -12.47 -24.71
C PHE A 169 20.02 -12.31 -23.24
N ILE A 170 19.17 -11.32 -23.02
CA ILE A 170 18.45 -11.09 -21.78
C ILE A 170 16.99 -10.97 -22.14
N SER A 171 16.16 -11.84 -21.62
CA SER A 171 14.72 -11.86 -21.87
C SER A 171 13.97 -11.57 -20.58
N VAL A 172 13.06 -10.62 -20.61
CA VAL A 172 12.27 -10.17 -19.47
C VAL A 172 10.80 -10.33 -19.78
N MET A 173 10.01 -10.79 -18.81
CA MET A 173 8.54 -10.80 -18.87
C MET A 173 7.99 -10.12 -17.63
N ALA A 174 7.04 -9.21 -17.80
CA ALA A 174 6.38 -8.51 -16.72
C ALA A 174 5.33 -9.40 -16.06
N SER A 175 5.25 -9.35 -14.72
CA SER A 175 4.20 -10.00 -13.93
C SER A 175 3.01 -9.08 -13.64
N GLU A 176 3.19 -7.78 -13.87
CA GLU A 176 2.19 -6.74 -13.62
C GLU A 176 2.18 -5.72 -14.77
N ASP A 177 1.05 -5.05 -14.93
CA ASP A 177 0.90 -3.97 -15.91
C ASP A 177 1.74 -2.73 -15.54
N LEU A 178 2.05 -1.89 -16.55
CA LEU A 178 2.81 -0.65 -16.36
C LEU A 178 4.18 -0.89 -15.71
N THR A 179 4.81 -2.00 -16.03
CA THR A 179 6.14 -2.33 -15.58
C THR A 179 7.18 -1.64 -16.45
N GLN A 180 7.95 -0.73 -15.89
CA GLN A 180 9.10 -0.13 -16.57
C GLN A 180 10.36 -0.92 -16.25
N VAL A 181 11.03 -1.41 -17.29
CA VAL A 181 12.30 -2.14 -17.20
C VAL A 181 13.41 -1.26 -17.75
N ALA A 182 14.53 -1.19 -17.02
CA ALA A 182 15.73 -0.49 -17.45
C ALA A 182 16.92 -1.46 -17.57
N PHE A 183 17.57 -1.46 -18.73
CA PHE A 183 18.83 -2.17 -18.96
C PHE A 183 19.99 -1.17 -18.84
N ASN A 184 20.83 -1.37 -17.83
CA ASN A 184 21.99 -0.53 -17.55
C ASN A 184 23.27 -1.29 -17.94
N PHE A 185 24.01 -0.78 -18.88
CA PHE A 185 25.16 -1.45 -19.47
C PHE A 185 26.44 -1.16 -18.69
N THR A 186 27.28 -2.16 -18.53
CA THR A 186 28.61 -2.01 -17.89
C THR A 186 29.67 -1.49 -18.85
N LYS A 187 29.44 -1.63 -20.16
CA LYS A 187 30.28 -1.14 -21.26
C LYS A 187 29.44 -0.80 -22.48
N ASN A 188 30.03 -0.08 -23.45
CA ASN A 188 29.38 0.15 -24.75
C ASN A 188 29.33 -1.17 -25.52
N ILE A 189 28.16 -1.47 -26.11
CA ILE A 189 27.88 -2.75 -26.75
C ILE A 189 27.19 -2.58 -28.09
N GLU A 190 27.30 -3.61 -28.94
CA GLU A 190 26.55 -3.74 -30.17
C GLU A 190 25.43 -4.76 -30.00
N THR A 191 24.19 -4.32 -30.23
CA THR A 191 23.00 -5.17 -30.15
C THR A 191 22.33 -5.32 -31.52
N THR A 192 21.36 -6.20 -31.63
CA THR A 192 20.57 -6.39 -32.87
C THR A 192 19.84 -5.11 -33.29
N GLY A 193 19.44 -4.28 -32.33
CA GLY A 193 18.81 -2.95 -32.52
C GLY A 193 19.81 -1.78 -32.63
N GLY A 194 21.11 -2.06 -32.69
CA GLY A 194 22.18 -1.05 -32.79
C GLY A 194 22.94 -0.78 -31.50
N PRO A 195 23.89 0.17 -31.51
CA PRO A 195 24.79 0.41 -30.41
C PRO A 195 24.06 0.94 -29.16
N LYS A 196 24.49 0.47 -27.99
CA LYS A 196 24.06 0.94 -26.67
C LYS A 196 25.28 1.44 -25.90
N THR A 197 25.07 2.41 -25.02
CA THR A 197 26.14 3.06 -24.26
C THR A 197 25.91 2.94 -22.76
N THR A 198 26.98 3.10 -21.98
CA THR A 198 26.91 3.11 -20.50
C THR A 198 26.26 4.38 -19.94
N GLU A 199 26.11 5.43 -20.74
CA GLU A 199 25.61 6.72 -20.30
C GLU A 199 24.07 6.80 -20.25
N THR A 200 23.41 5.94 -21.05
CA THR A 200 21.95 5.99 -21.19
C THR A 200 21.37 4.58 -21.05
N PRO A 201 20.55 4.32 -20.02
CA PRO A 201 19.85 3.05 -19.91
C PRO A 201 18.85 2.88 -21.07
N LEU A 202 18.67 1.64 -21.50
CA LEU A 202 17.55 1.30 -22.39
C LEU A 202 16.31 1.08 -21.53
N LEU A 203 15.28 1.91 -21.71
CA LEU A 203 14.02 1.82 -21.01
C LEU A 203 12.97 1.13 -21.87
N VAL A 204 12.23 0.21 -21.29
CA VAL A 204 11.15 -0.54 -21.93
C VAL A 204 9.96 -0.59 -20.97
N ASN A 205 8.78 -0.29 -21.49
CA ASN A 205 7.53 -0.45 -20.74
C ASN A 205 6.85 -1.74 -21.20
N LEU A 206 6.40 -2.53 -20.22
CA LEU A 206 5.75 -3.83 -20.43
C LEU A 206 4.48 -3.91 -19.60
N ASN A 207 3.50 -4.60 -20.12
CA ASN A 207 2.31 -5.01 -19.37
C ASN A 207 2.41 -6.47 -18.95
N LYS A 208 1.54 -6.91 -18.06
CA LYS A 208 1.50 -8.30 -17.58
C LYS A 208 1.53 -9.29 -18.74
N GLY A 209 2.46 -10.21 -18.70
CA GLY A 209 2.64 -11.22 -19.74
C GLY A 209 3.40 -10.75 -20.99
N GLU A 210 3.60 -9.47 -21.21
CA GLU A 210 4.46 -8.98 -22.28
C GLU A 210 5.93 -9.24 -21.96
N SER A 211 6.72 -9.46 -23.01
CA SER A 211 8.13 -9.75 -22.89
C SER A 211 8.99 -8.87 -23.81
N TYR A 212 10.27 -8.81 -23.47
CA TYR A 212 11.26 -8.09 -24.28
C TYR A 212 12.57 -8.87 -24.29
N ILE A 213 13.17 -9.04 -25.46
CA ILE A 213 14.48 -9.67 -25.60
C ILE A 213 15.50 -8.64 -26.06
N LEU A 214 16.47 -8.35 -25.19
CA LEU A 214 17.69 -7.65 -25.57
C LEU A 214 18.71 -8.68 -26.06
N ALA A 215 19.17 -8.58 -27.27
CA ALA A 215 20.11 -9.53 -27.87
C ALA A 215 21.37 -8.84 -28.37
N SER A 216 22.53 -9.44 -28.16
CA SER A 216 23.80 -8.98 -28.76
C SER A 216 23.83 -9.20 -30.26
N GLN A 217 24.61 -8.41 -30.95
CA GLN A 217 25.00 -8.75 -32.32
C GLN A 217 25.92 -9.98 -32.29
N GLY A 218 25.89 -10.78 -33.36
CA GLY A 218 26.73 -11.97 -33.48
C GLY A 218 28.21 -11.67 -33.24
N GLY A 219 28.85 -12.48 -32.40
CA GLY A 219 30.23 -12.30 -31.96
C GLY A 219 30.45 -11.36 -30.76
N PHE A 220 29.41 -10.72 -30.29
CA PHE A 220 29.45 -9.78 -29.15
C PHE A 220 28.66 -10.27 -27.92
N GLY A 221 28.38 -11.57 -27.82
CA GLY A 221 27.57 -12.13 -26.76
C GLY A 221 28.08 -11.83 -25.35
N ASN A 222 29.40 -11.87 -25.15
CA ASN A 222 30.04 -11.58 -23.86
C ASN A 222 29.89 -10.10 -23.41
N GLU A 223 29.48 -9.21 -24.27
CA GLU A 223 29.31 -7.79 -23.93
C GLU A 223 28.06 -7.52 -23.10
N LEU A 224 27.09 -8.42 -23.13
CA LEU A 224 25.91 -8.35 -22.28
C LEU A 224 26.12 -8.90 -20.86
N ILE A 225 27.23 -9.64 -20.60
CA ILE A 225 27.52 -10.17 -19.27
C ILE A 225 27.63 -9.02 -18.27
N GLY A 226 26.92 -9.15 -17.15
CA GLY A 226 26.90 -8.17 -16.07
C GLY A 226 25.94 -7.01 -16.24
N THR A 227 25.25 -6.90 -17.40
CA THR A 227 24.20 -5.91 -17.60
C THR A 227 23.22 -5.96 -16.43
N LEU A 228 22.96 -4.79 -15.85
CA LEU A 228 22.03 -4.64 -14.75
C LEU A 228 20.61 -4.40 -15.31
N VAL A 229 19.70 -5.31 -15.01
CA VAL A 229 18.26 -5.16 -15.28
C VAL A 229 17.59 -4.68 -14.00
N THR A 230 16.88 -3.56 -14.06
CA THR A 230 16.06 -3.05 -12.96
C THR A 230 14.64 -2.80 -13.45
N SER A 231 13.68 -2.88 -12.54
CA SER A 231 12.28 -2.58 -12.84
C SER A 231 11.59 -1.93 -11.64
N ASN A 232 10.52 -1.18 -11.91
CA ASN A 232 9.69 -0.58 -10.87
C ASN A 232 8.72 -1.58 -10.21
N LYS A 233 8.44 -2.70 -10.90
CA LYS A 233 7.58 -3.81 -10.44
C LYS A 233 8.28 -5.14 -10.70
N PRO A 234 7.86 -6.24 -10.04
CA PRO A 234 8.49 -7.53 -10.22
C PRO A 234 8.44 -8.02 -11.69
N VAL A 235 9.54 -8.55 -12.17
CA VAL A 235 9.69 -9.19 -13.47
C VAL A 235 10.36 -10.54 -13.34
N ILE A 236 10.23 -11.39 -14.35
CA ILE A 236 10.99 -12.62 -14.51
C ILE A 236 12.04 -12.41 -15.59
N VAL A 237 13.24 -12.95 -15.36
CA VAL A 237 14.36 -12.82 -16.28
C VAL A 237 14.93 -14.18 -16.65
N ASN A 238 14.94 -14.48 -17.96
CA ASN A 238 15.77 -15.53 -18.54
C ASN A 238 17.01 -14.90 -19.16
N THR A 239 18.16 -15.53 -19.00
CA THR A 239 19.42 -15.05 -19.58
C THR A 239 20.23 -16.22 -20.13
N GLY A 240 21.04 -15.93 -21.14
CA GLY A 240 21.88 -16.93 -21.71
C GLY A 240 22.38 -16.64 -23.11
N SER A 241 22.77 -17.71 -23.79
CA SER A 241 23.26 -17.70 -25.17
C SER A 241 22.45 -18.62 -26.04
N ALA A 242 22.11 -18.14 -27.25
CA ALA A 242 21.45 -18.94 -28.29
C ALA A 242 22.29 -20.14 -28.76
N SER A 243 23.58 -20.01 -28.68
CA SER A 243 24.57 -21.07 -28.82
C SER A 243 25.93 -20.52 -28.38
N GLY A 244 26.65 -21.28 -27.57
CA GLY A 244 27.90 -20.77 -27.00
C GLY A 244 28.68 -21.75 -26.20
N SER A 245 29.82 -21.26 -25.68
CA SER A 245 30.62 -21.94 -24.63
C SER A 245 31.48 -20.91 -23.90
N PHE A 246 32.02 -21.27 -22.73
CA PHE A 246 33.03 -20.45 -22.07
C PHE A 246 34.42 -20.59 -22.67
N GLU A 247 34.65 -21.61 -23.50
CA GLU A 247 35.95 -21.85 -24.12
C GLU A 247 36.13 -21.00 -25.38
N GLU A 248 37.25 -20.27 -25.43
CA GLU A 248 37.54 -19.32 -26.54
C GLU A 248 37.85 -19.96 -27.88
N SER A 249 38.28 -21.23 -27.92
CA SER A 249 39.04 -21.69 -29.04
C SER A 249 38.33 -22.64 -29.99
N ILE A 250 37.18 -23.25 -29.72
CA ILE A 250 36.68 -24.35 -30.54
C ILE A 250 35.19 -24.67 -30.38
N GLY A 251 34.56 -25.21 -31.42
CA GLY A 251 33.23 -25.81 -31.43
C GLY A 251 33.01 -26.76 -30.24
N GLY A 252 31.83 -26.92 -29.87
CA GLY A 252 31.39 -27.56 -28.60
C GLY A 252 30.39 -26.65 -27.93
N GLN A 253 29.50 -26.06 -28.74
CA GLN A 253 28.57 -25.02 -28.35
C GLN A 253 27.20 -25.61 -28.18
N ASP A 254 26.55 -25.25 -27.08
CA ASP A 254 25.20 -25.69 -26.78
C ASP A 254 24.28 -24.50 -26.49
N TYR A 255 23.01 -24.74 -26.33
CA TYR A 255 22.09 -23.76 -25.74
C TYR A 255 22.46 -23.55 -24.29
N GLY A 256 22.81 -22.36 -23.90
CA GLY A 256 23.15 -22.02 -22.52
C GLY A 256 22.19 -20.99 -21.97
N PHE A 257 21.08 -21.39 -21.39
CA PHE A 257 20.09 -20.48 -20.85
C PHE A 257 19.45 -21.05 -19.58
N ASP A 258 19.07 -20.17 -18.67
CA ASP A 258 18.26 -20.50 -17.50
C ASP A 258 17.50 -19.26 -17.04
N GLN A 259 16.51 -19.47 -16.19
CA GLN A 259 15.83 -18.43 -15.43
C GLN A 259 16.69 -18.07 -14.20
N ILE A 260 16.82 -16.78 -13.91
CA ILE A 260 17.62 -16.28 -12.79
C ILE A 260 16.73 -15.67 -11.70
N VAL A 261 17.29 -15.48 -10.52
CA VAL A 261 16.61 -14.80 -9.40
C VAL A 261 17.16 -13.38 -9.21
N GLY A 262 16.43 -12.54 -8.50
CA GLY A 262 16.85 -11.17 -8.20
C GLY A 262 18.04 -11.09 -7.22
N SER A 263 18.65 -9.90 -7.14
CA SER A 263 19.78 -9.61 -6.24
C SER A 263 19.51 -9.91 -4.76
N ASP A 264 18.25 -9.95 -4.36
CA ASP A 264 17.85 -10.24 -2.99
C ASP A 264 18.02 -11.72 -2.63
N LEU A 265 17.99 -12.60 -3.63
CA LEU A 265 18.04 -14.06 -3.47
C LEU A 265 19.39 -14.69 -3.91
N VAL A 266 20.37 -13.88 -4.28
CA VAL A 266 21.75 -14.32 -4.51
C VAL A 266 22.60 -14.08 -3.27
N GLY A 267 23.69 -14.83 -3.11
CA GLY A 267 24.54 -14.83 -1.92
C GLY A 267 26.02 -14.65 -2.23
N SER A 268 26.83 -14.93 -1.23
CA SER A 268 28.28 -14.79 -1.24
C SER A 268 29.05 -16.12 -1.32
N GLU A 269 28.34 -17.25 -1.23
CA GLU A 269 28.93 -18.58 -1.13
C GLU A 269 28.24 -19.58 -2.07
N TYR A 270 29.00 -20.32 -2.83
CA TYR A 270 28.52 -21.27 -3.85
C TYR A 270 29.38 -22.54 -3.88
N ILE A 271 28.73 -23.67 -4.17
CA ILE A 271 29.39 -24.93 -4.46
C ILE A 271 29.01 -25.42 -5.85
N PHE A 272 30.00 -25.74 -6.66
CA PHE A 272 29.81 -26.26 -8.01
C PHE A 272 30.23 -27.73 -8.04
N ILE A 273 29.49 -28.53 -8.84
CA ILE A 273 29.77 -29.96 -9.00
C ILE A 273 30.14 -30.23 -10.46
N ARG A 274 31.34 -30.72 -10.68
CA ARG A 274 31.87 -31.04 -12.01
C ARG A 274 31.03 -32.08 -12.73
N GLY A 275 30.65 -31.80 -13.97
CA GLY A 275 30.01 -32.75 -14.88
C GLY A 275 31.01 -33.67 -15.57
N ASN A 276 30.76 -34.00 -16.82
CA ASN A 276 31.55 -34.95 -17.60
C ASN A 276 32.56 -34.28 -18.55
N GLY A 277 32.63 -32.97 -18.59
CA GLY A 277 33.42 -32.24 -19.55
C GLY A 277 34.90 -32.13 -19.18
N ARG A 278 35.71 -31.67 -20.12
CA ARG A 278 37.11 -31.24 -19.87
C ARG A 278 37.13 -29.89 -19.15
N ASP A 279 38.31 -29.50 -18.64
CA ASP A 279 38.48 -28.30 -17.81
C ASP A 279 37.91 -27.03 -18.47
N GLY A 280 38.11 -26.80 -19.77
CA GLY A 280 37.58 -25.64 -20.48
C GLY A 280 36.05 -25.67 -20.68
N TRP A 281 35.37 -26.77 -20.34
CA TRP A 281 33.88 -26.89 -20.41
C TRP A 281 33.23 -27.05 -19.02
N GLU A 282 34.02 -27.08 -18.00
CA GLU A 282 33.55 -27.14 -16.60
C GLU A 282 33.84 -25.80 -15.87
N ASN A 283 33.82 -24.71 -16.60
CA ASN A 283 34.10 -23.38 -16.06
C ASN A 283 32.85 -22.84 -15.35
N VAL A 284 33.10 -21.89 -14.45
CA VAL A 284 32.00 -21.13 -13.84
C VAL A 284 32.20 -19.64 -14.11
N LEU A 285 31.09 -18.96 -14.36
CA LEU A 285 31.02 -17.52 -14.50
C LEU A 285 30.54 -16.92 -13.17
N ILE A 286 31.31 -15.99 -12.63
CA ILE A 286 31.00 -15.25 -11.40
C ILE A 286 30.92 -13.77 -11.74
N ILE A 287 29.79 -13.15 -11.46
CA ILE A 287 29.53 -11.71 -11.65
C ILE A 287 29.35 -11.06 -10.29
N ALA A 288 30.10 -9.99 -10.00
CA ALA A 288 29.94 -9.27 -8.73
C ALA A 288 28.78 -8.28 -8.79
N ASP A 289 28.01 -8.17 -7.71
CA ASP A 289 26.97 -7.16 -7.57
C ASP A 289 27.43 -5.89 -6.83
N GLN A 290 28.62 -5.93 -6.21
CA GLN A 290 29.27 -4.79 -5.54
C GLN A 290 30.68 -4.56 -6.09
N ASP A 291 31.16 -3.29 -5.93
CA ASP A 291 32.54 -2.92 -6.28
C ASP A 291 33.56 -3.59 -5.34
N ASN A 292 34.76 -3.83 -5.85
CA ASN A 292 35.90 -4.35 -5.10
C ASN A 292 35.63 -5.69 -4.40
N THR A 293 34.95 -6.60 -5.08
CA THR A 293 34.62 -7.93 -4.56
C THR A 293 35.77 -8.88 -4.74
N GLU A 294 36.42 -9.30 -3.64
CA GLU A 294 37.47 -10.34 -3.63
C GLU A 294 36.82 -11.73 -3.66
N ILE A 295 37.27 -12.55 -4.59
CA ILE A 295 36.81 -13.92 -4.81
C ILE A 295 37.79 -14.90 -4.23
N LEU A 296 37.31 -15.82 -3.42
CA LEU A 296 38.05 -16.95 -2.89
C LEU A 296 37.59 -18.22 -3.62
N VAL A 297 38.52 -19.10 -3.96
CA VAL A 297 38.26 -20.42 -4.54
C VAL A 297 38.89 -21.48 -3.65
N ASN A 298 38.09 -22.41 -3.17
CA ASN A 298 38.47 -23.43 -2.23
C ASN A 298 39.16 -22.87 -0.96
N GLY A 299 38.74 -21.68 -0.53
CA GLY A 299 39.27 -20.98 0.65
C GLY A 299 40.52 -20.12 0.39
N GLU A 300 41.06 -20.08 -0.83
CA GLU A 300 42.20 -19.25 -1.18
C GLU A 300 41.82 -18.08 -2.11
N SER A 301 42.53 -16.94 -1.95
CA SER A 301 42.30 -15.75 -2.79
C SER A 301 42.60 -16.07 -4.26
N TYR A 302 41.63 -15.82 -5.12
CA TYR A 302 41.69 -16.09 -6.55
C TYR A 302 41.83 -14.80 -7.38
N GLY A 303 41.13 -13.75 -6.98
CA GLY A 303 41.17 -12.45 -7.69
C GLY A 303 40.16 -11.48 -7.14
N THR A 304 40.20 -10.23 -7.61
CA THR A 304 39.26 -9.18 -7.22
C THR A 304 38.52 -8.67 -8.43
N ILE A 305 37.19 -8.63 -8.36
CA ILE A 305 36.33 -7.96 -9.35
C ILE A 305 36.20 -6.50 -8.93
N ALA A 306 36.72 -5.58 -9.78
CA ALA A 306 36.88 -4.19 -9.40
C ALA A 306 35.54 -3.42 -9.37
N LYS A 307 34.64 -3.72 -10.29
CA LYS A 307 33.34 -3.01 -10.45
C LYS A 307 32.17 -3.97 -10.41
N ALA A 308 31.07 -3.50 -9.85
CA ALA A 308 29.79 -4.17 -9.91
C ALA A 308 29.36 -4.40 -11.37
N GLY A 309 29.02 -5.65 -11.70
CA GLY A 309 28.72 -6.08 -13.06
C GLY A 309 29.91 -6.58 -13.86
N ASP A 310 31.16 -6.35 -13.43
CA ASP A 310 32.31 -7.05 -13.96
C ASP A 310 32.28 -8.53 -13.49
N TYR A 311 32.98 -9.38 -14.19
CA TYR A 311 32.97 -10.83 -13.96
C TYR A 311 34.34 -11.47 -14.10
N ILE A 312 34.44 -12.68 -13.60
CA ILE A 312 35.54 -13.60 -13.87
C ILE A 312 35.01 -14.96 -14.28
N ILE A 313 35.78 -15.66 -15.10
CA ILE A 313 35.56 -17.07 -15.41
C ILE A 313 36.60 -17.88 -14.66
N ILE A 314 36.15 -18.82 -13.84
CA ILE A 314 36.97 -19.72 -13.09
C ILE A 314 37.06 -21.04 -13.87
N GLU A 315 38.28 -21.44 -14.22
CA GLU A 315 38.55 -22.62 -15.03
C GLU A 315 38.23 -23.93 -14.31
N GLY A 316 37.77 -24.94 -15.05
CA GLY A 316 37.45 -26.26 -14.49
C GLY A 316 38.62 -27.01 -13.87
N ASN A 317 39.86 -26.56 -14.05
CA ASN A 317 41.03 -27.11 -13.35
C ASN A 317 41.11 -26.73 -11.84
N LYS A 318 40.17 -25.87 -11.38
CA LYS A 318 40.04 -25.49 -9.95
C LYS A 318 39.13 -26.42 -9.17
N TYR A 319 38.41 -27.31 -9.82
CA TYR A 319 37.73 -28.39 -9.07
C TYR A 319 38.72 -29.26 -8.29
N SER A 320 38.25 -29.84 -7.21
CA SER A 320 39.08 -30.68 -6.31
C SER A 320 39.75 -31.87 -7.03
N SER A 321 39.22 -32.28 -8.18
CA SER A 321 39.85 -33.22 -9.12
C SER A 321 39.24 -33.06 -10.52
N GLN A 322 39.80 -33.76 -11.49
CA GLN A 322 39.27 -33.79 -12.86
C GLN A 322 38.20 -34.87 -13.09
N ASN A 323 37.77 -35.56 -12.06
CA ASN A 323 36.73 -36.59 -12.15
C ASN A 323 35.36 -35.98 -12.09
N PRO A 324 34.34 -36.53 -12.80
CA PRO A 324 32.94 -36.17 -12.57
C PRO A 324 32.54 -36.33 -11.10
N GLY A 325 31.79 -35.35 -10.58
CA GLY A 325 31.37 -35.29 -9.20
C GLY A 325 32.39 -34.61 -8.26
N ALA A 326 33.56 -34.21 -8.76
CA ALA A 326 34.45 -33.30 -8.02
C ALA A 326 33.74 -31.95 -7.77
N ASN A 327 34.14 -31.26 -6.70
CA ASN A 327 33.50 -29.99 -6.35
C ASN A 327 34.48 -28.81 -6.29
N MET A 328 33.96 -27.61 -6.33
CA MET A 328 34.66 -26.36 -6.18
C MET A 328 33.81 -25.42 -5.32
N TYR A 329 34.39 -24.88 -4.27
CA TYR A 329 33.75 -23.87 -3.43
C TYR A 329 34.23 -22.47 -3.83
N VAL A 330 33.28 -21.56 -4.04
CA VAL A 330 33.57 -20.16 -4.36
C VAL A 330 32.86 -19.27 -3.34
N SER A 331 33.60 -18.34 -2.77
CA SER A 331 33.04 -17.39 -1.82
C SER A 331 33.65 -16.00 -2.01
N THR A 332 33.08 -15.01 -1.33
CA THR A 332 33.69 -13.68 -1.18
C THR A 332 34.39 -13.56 0.16
N SER A 333 35.37 -12.68 0.25
CA SER A 333 36.05 -12.39 1.53
C SER A 333 35.18 -11.55 2.48
N ASN A 334 34.20 -10.84 1.93
CA ASN A 334 33.16 -10.11 2.66
C ASN A 334 31.80 -10.68 2.30
N LEU A 335 31.14 -11.32 3.25
CA LEU A 335 29.84 -12.00 3.04
C LEU A 335 28.70 -11.08 2.62
N ASP A 336 28.82 -9.76 2.80
CA ASP A 336 27.85 -8.79 2.28
C ASP A 336 27.97 -8.59 0.75
N ASN A 337 29.08 -9.00 0.15
CA ASN A 337 29.29 -8.93 -1.29
C ASN A 337 28.62 -10.11 -1.98
N LYS A 338 27.61 -9.82 -2.77
CA LYS A 338 26.78 -10.82 -3.46
C LYS A 338 27.29 -11.12 -4.86
N LEU A 339 27.08 -12.34 -5.30
CA LEU A 339 27.51 -12.87 -6.59
C LEU A 339 26.34 -13.47 -7.37
N PHE A 340 26.32 -13.28 -8.68
CA PHE A 340 25.53 -14.09 -9.61
C PHE A 340 26.44 -15.17 -10.18
N ALA A 341 26.02 -16.43 -10.07
CA ALA A 341 26.86 -17.58 -10.37
C ALA A 341 26.23 -18.49 -11.42
N PHE A 342 26.98 -18.81 -12.48
CA PHE A 342 26.54 -19.71 -13.56
C PHE A 342 27.56 -20.81 -13.74
N GLN A 343 27.09 -22.03 -13.87
CA GLN A 343 27.92 -23.21 -14.11
C GLN A 343 27.84 -23.65 -15.56
N GLY A 344 28.98 -23.76 -16.21
CA GLY A 344 29.14 -24.52 -17.45
C GLY A 344 29.40 -25.99 -17.16
N THR A 345 28.76 -26.87 -17.89
CA THR A 345 28.96 -28.31 -17.74
C THR A 345 29.05 -29.00 -19.10
N GLY A 346 30.03 -29.85 -19.29
CA GLY A 346 30.24 -30.59 -20.53
C GLY A 346 29.55 -31.97 -20.52
N SER A 347 29.18 -32.44 -21.73
CA SER A 347 28.46 -33.71 -21.86
C SER A 347 29.35 -34.92 -21.63
N VAL A 348 30.37 -35.08 -22.45
CA VAL A 348 31.33 -36.22 -22.36
C VAL A 348 32.74 -35.73 -22.71
N TYR A 349 33.71 -36.10 -21.92
CA TYR A 349 35.11 -35.95 -22.25
C TYR A 349 35.63 -37.20 -22.95
N ASP A 350 35.86 -37.08 -24.25
CA ASP A 350 36.63 -38.07 -25.06
C ASP A 350 37.77 -37.37 -25.73
N SER A 351 38.99 -37.82 -25.48
CA SER A 351 40.22 -37.30 -26.08
C SER A 351 40.25 -37.41 -27.60
N ASN A 352 39.41 -38.30 -28.21
CA ASN A 352 39.33 -38.52 -29.62
C ASN A 352 38.21 -37.72 -30.28
N PHE A 353 37.26 -37.16 -29.49
CA PHE A 353 36.07 -36.44 -29.97
C PHE A 353 35.95 -35.06 -29.29
N ALA A 354 37.07 -34.38 -29.09
CA ALA A 354 37.09 -33.07 -28.43
C ALA A 354 36.14 -32.02 -29.08
N ALA A 355 35.73 -32.26 -30.35
CA ALA A 355 34.79 -31.39 -31.05
C ALA A 355 33.30 -31.81 -30.92
N ALA A 356 33.00 -32.93 -30.24
CA ALA A 356 31.65 -33.47 -30.13
C ALA A 356 30.99 -33.25 -28.80
N ALA A 357 31.74 -32.78 -27.78
CA ALA A 357 31.17 -32.48 -26.47
C ALA A 357 30.79 -30.98 -26.39
N ASN A 358 29.58 -30.71 -26.08
CA ASN A 358 29.02 -29.36 -25.99
C ASN A 358 28.89 -28.98 -24.51
N GLN A 359 28.85 -27.69 -24.22
CA GLN A 359 28.75 -27.13 -22.90
C GLN A 359 27.35 -26.56 -22.67
N GLY A 360 26.60 -27.14 -21.74
CA GLY A 360 25.37 -26.53 -21.22
C GLY A 360 25.70 -25.51 -20.11
N MET A 361 24.77 -24.64 -19.80
CA MET A 361 24.89 -23.63 -18.74
C MET A 361 23.60 -23.55 -17.94
N PHE A 362 23.73 -23.37 -16.63
CA PHE A 362 22.60 -23.10 -15.74
C PHE A 362 23.00 -22.19 -14.58
N PHE A 363 22.01 -21.52 -13.99
CA PHE A 363 22.16 -20.62 -12.85
C PHE A 363 22.21 -21.43 -11.54
N VAL A 364 23.13 -21.08 -10.65
CA VAL A 364 23.44 -21.83 -9.42
C VAL A 364 22.91 -21.08 -8.19
N PRO A 365 22.19 -21.75 -7.28
CA PRO A 365 21.76 -21.16 -6.03
C PRO A 365 22.93 -20.89 -5.08
N PRO A 366 22.87 -19.83 -4.27
CA PRO A 366 23.82 -19.63 -3.18
C PRO A 366 23.58 -20.62 -2.04
N LEU A 367 24.59 -20.87 -1.23
CA LEU A 367 24.37 -21.51 0.07
C LEU A 367 23.60 -20.52 0.96
N ASN A 368 22.38 -20.86 1.30
CA ASN A 368 21.46 -19.98 2.03
C ASN A 368 20.89 -20.58 3.30
N CYS A 369 21.27 -21.82 3.59
CA CYS A 369 20.83 -22.66 4.71
C CYS A 369 19.32 -22.73 4.98
N SER A 370 18.52 -22.21 4.05
CA SER A 370 17.08 -22.06 4.26
C SER A 370 16.27 -23.29 3.89
N SER A 371 16.80 -24.20 3.09
CA SER A 371 15.91 -25.18 2.48
C SER A 371 16.32 -26.60 2.76
N LYS A 372 15.38 -27.40 3.21
CA LYS A 372 15.51 -28.84 3.10
C LYS A 372 15.62 -29.28 1.64
N GLY A 373 15.22 -28.42 0.70
CA GLY A 373 15.46 -28.55 -0.73
C GLY A 373 14.94 -29.86 -1.36
N ASP A 374 14.00 -30.53 -0.69
CA ASP A 374 13.35 -31.72 -1.23
C ASP A 374 12.73 -31.42 -2.58
N VAL A 375 12.81 -32.34 -3.52
CA VAL A 375 12.22 -32.24 -4.85
C VAL A 375 11.29 -33.43 -5.05
N ASP A 376 10.01 -33.17 -5.13
CA ASP A 376 9.02 -34.24 -5.20
C ASP A 376 8.99 -34.96 -6.54
N ASN A 377 9.31 -34.27 -7.62
CA ASN A 377 9.24 -34.84 -8.95
C ASN A 377 10.00 -34.05 -10.00
N ILE A 378 11.15 -34.56 -10.43
CA ILE A 378 11.80 -34.18 -11.68
C ILE A 378 11.17 -35.06 -12.79
N ALA A 379 10.27 -34.49 -13.58
CA ALA A 379 9.54 -35.24 -14.58
C ALA A 379 10.46 -35.79 -15.67
N ASN A 380 10.36 -37.05 -15.99
CA ASN A 380 11.05 -37.69 -17.12
C ASN A 380 12.52 -37.23 -17.28
N ILE A 381 13.33 -37.44 -16.22
CA ILE A 381 14.69 -36.92 -16.13
C ILE A 381 15.57 -37.23 -17.36
N ASP A 382 15.32 -38.37 -17.98
CA ASP A 382 16.07 -38.90 -19.12
C ASP A 382 15.46 -38.57 -20.49
N LYS A 383 14.54 -37.60 -20.57
CA LYS A 383 13.83 -37.29 -21.81
C LYS A 383 13.83 -35.81 -22.19
N ILE A 384 13.92 -35.60 -23.50
CA ILE A 384 13.42 -34.39 -24.17
C ILE A 384 12.50 -34.91 -25.29
N GLY A 385 11.20 -34.83 -25.07
CA GLY A 385 10.21 -35.49 -25.93
C GLY A 385 10.49 -36.98 -26.08
N ASP A 386 10.60 -37.44 -27.30
CA ASP A 386 10.90 -38.84 -27.64
C ASP A 386 12.42 -39.17 -27.54
N LYS A 387 13.27 -38.18 -27.40
CA LYS A 387 14.71 -38.38 -27.30
C LYS A 387 15.14 -38.84 -25.91
N THR A 388 16.04 -39.83 -25.88
CA THR A 388 16.54 -40.37 -24.63
C THR A 388 17.92 -39.83 -24.33
N PHE A 389 18.11 -39.34 -23.13
CA PHE A 389 19.37 -38.84 -22.56
C PHE A 389 19.77 -39.75 -21.38
N GLU A 390 21.02 -39.68 -20.98
CA GLU A 390 21.42 -40.26 -19.71
C GLU A 390 21.12 -39.26 -18.59
N GLY A 391 20.18 -39.57 -17.72
CA GLY A 391 19.77 -38.73 -16.61
C GLY A 391 20.70 -38.85 -15.40
N ALA A 392 20.98 -37.71 -14.78
CA ALA A 392 21.73 -37.62 -13.53
C ALA A 392 21.20 -36.55 -12.61
N VAL A 393 21.42 -36.68 -11.31
CA VAL A 393 21.18 -35.65 -10.33
C VAL A 393 22.46 -35.36 -9.56
N THR A 394 22.67 -34.10 -9.21
CA THR A 394 23.72 -33.66 -8.31
C THR A 394 23.13 -33.10 -7.03
N PHE A 395 23.84 -33.31 -5.92
CA PHE A 395 23.41 -32.90 -4.59
C PHE A 395 24.51 -32.17 -3.86
N ILE A 396 24.16 -31.07 -3.23
CA ILE A 396 24.94 -30.37 -2.21
C ILE A 396 24.14 -30.49 -0.91
N THR A 397 24.75 -30.98 0.15
CA THR A 397 24.08 -31.17 1.45
C THR A 397 25.08 -31.10 2.61
N LYS A 398 24.54 -30.96 3.82
CA LYS A 398 25.35 -31.02 5.05
C LYS A 398 26.00 -32.38 5.22
N LYS A 399 27.16 -32.39 5.90
CA LYS A 399 27.89 -33.60 6.25
C LYS A 399 27.03 -34.52 7.14
N ASN A 400 26.97 -35.80 6.79
CA ASN A 400 26.13 -36.81 7.44
C ASN A 400 24.61 -36.75 7.15
N ALA A 401 24.15 -35.89 6.24
CA ALA A 401 22.79 -35.93 5.78
C ALA A 401 22.44 -37.26 5.10
N THR A 402 21.21 -37.70 5.26
CA THR A 402 20.65 -38.88 4.57
C THR A 402 19.88 -38.40 3.37
N ILE A 403 20.17 -38.95 2.19
CA ILE A 403 19.45 -38.64 0.95
C ILE A 403 18.74 -39.85 0.45
N LEU A 404 17.49 -39.72 0.06
CA LEU A 404 16.69 -40.73 -0.60
C LEU A 404 16.35 -40.31 -2.02
N ILE A 405 16.45 -41.19 -2.98
CA ILE A 405 15.94 -41.04 -4.34
C ILE A 405 14.79 -42.03 -4.51
N ASN A 406 13.60 -41.54 -4.87
CA ASN A 406 12.38 -42.37 -4.96
C ASN A 406 12.16 -43.26 -3.72
N GLY A 407 12.43 -42.72 -2.53
CA GLY A 407 12.32 -43.40 -1.24
C GLY A 407 13.39 -44.44 -0.96
N SER A 408 14.38 -44.63 -1.83
CA SER A 408 15.50 -45.54 -1.65
C SER A 408 16.78 -44.79 -1.30
N ALA A 409 17.57 -45.30 -0.37
CA ALA A 409 18.82 -44.68 0.03
C ALA A 409 19.78 -44.56 -1.17
N ILE A 410 20.51 -43.45 -1.25
CA ILE A 410 21.36 -43.10 -2.40
C ILE A 410 22.42 -44.19 -2.65
N GLU A 411 22.91 -44.86 -1.62
CA GLU A 411 23.92 -45.90 -1.72
C GLU A 411 23.42 -47.18 -2.42
N THR A 412 22.12 -47.33 -2.63
CA THR A 412 21.54 -48.46 -3.37
C THR A 412 21.68 -48.33 -4.88
N TYR A 413 22.00 -47.16 -5.38
CA TYR A 413 22.20 -46.89 -6.80
C TYR A 413 23.62 -47.28 -7.26
N SER A 414 23.73 -47.80 -8.47
CA SER A 414 25.01 -48.36 -8.96
C SER A 414 26.01 -47.30 -9.42
N GLU A 415 25.58 -46.12 -9.79
CA GLU A 415 26.42 -45.06 -10.37
C GLU A 415 26.46 -43.85 -9.46
N VAL A 416 26.88 -44.02 -8.22
CA VAL A 416 27.00 -42.97 -7.21
C VAL A 416 28.45 -42.57 -7.02
N THR A 417 28.73 -41.27 -7.05
CA THR A 417 30.02 -40.68 -6.60
C THR A 417 29.73 -39.75 -5.44
N GLY A 418 30.40 -39.91 -4.34
CA GLY A 418 30.22 -39.17 -3.10
C GLY A 418 30.05 -40.08 -1.88
N PRO A 419 30.02 -39.54 -0.63
CA PRO A 419 30.17 -38.10 -0.34
C PRO A 419 31.58 -37.60 -0.68
N THR A 420 31.63 -36.47 -1.42
CA THR A 420 32.88 -35.78 -1.71
C THR A 420 32.97 -34.55 -0.82
N ASN A 421 34.00 -34.48 0.05
CA ASN A 421 34.24 -33.32 0.92
C ASN A 421 34.48 -32.06 0.09
N VAL A 422 33.98 -30.93 0.57
CA VAL A 422 34.19 -29.62 -0.06
C VAL A 422 35.45 -28.96 0.53
N THR A 423 36.41 -28.65 -0.32
CA THR A 423 37.61 -27.93 0.10
C THR A 423 37.27 -26.48 0.38
N GLY A 424 37.62 -25.97 1.56
CA GLY A 424 37.31 -24.59 1.97
C GLY A 424 35.96 -24.42 2.70
N ASN A 425 35.11 -25.48 2.75
CA ASN A 425 33.92 -25.51 3.56
C ASN A 425 33.64 -26.91 4.07
N ASP A 426 33.99 -27.16 5.33
CA ASP A 426 33.93 -28.50 5.95
C ASP A 426 32.50 -28.94 6.33
N ASP A 427 31.51 -28.08 6.22
CA ASP A 427 30.12 -28.37 6.60
C ASP A 427 29.37 -29.16 5.52
N TYR A 428 29.81 -29.08 4.27
CA TYR A 428 29.12 -29.64 3.13
C TYR A 428 29.87 -30.80 2.48
N VAL A 429 29.05 -31.62 1.83
CA VAL A 429 29.51 -32.69 0.93
C VAL A 429 28.67 -32.68 -0.35
N THR A 430 29.22 -33.25 -1.41
CA THR A 430 28.56 -33.34 -2.71
C THR A 430 28.42 -34.77 -3.19
N TYR A 431 27.38 -35.02 -4.00
CA TYR A 431 27.14 -36.29 -4.65
C TYR A 431 26.75 -36.08 -6.12
N ILE A 432 26.99 -37.09 -6.94
CA ILE A 432 26.36 -37.25 -8.25
C ILE A 432 25.85 -38.67 -8.39
N VAL A 433 24.64 -38.84 -8.88
CA VAL A 433 24.00 -40.13 -9.22
C VAL A 433 23.59 -40.10 -10.68
N LYS A 434 24.11 -41.09 -11.45
CA LYS A 434 23.92 -41.20 -12.90
C LYS A 434 23.01 -42.36 -13.28
N LYS A 435 22.63 -42.43 -14.58
CA LYS A 435 21.77 -43.48 -15.16
C LYS A 435 20.38 -43.54 -14.54
N LEU A 436 19.87 -42.39 -14.13
CA LEU A 436 18.50 -42.25 -13.65
C LEU A 436 17.54 -42.14 -14.82
N THR A 437 16.34 -42.72 -14.69
CA THR A 437 15.31 -42.74 -15.72
C THR A 437 13.94 -42.46 -15.12
N GLY A 438 13.03 -41.88 -15.92
CA GLY A 438 11.67 -41.57 -15.50
C GLY A 438 11.56 -40.41 -14.52
N ASN A 439 10.58 -40.49 -13.63
CA ASN A 439 10.31 -39.47 -12.63
C ASN A 439 11.19 -39.66 -11.40
N ILE A 440 11.84 -38.61 -10.96
CA ILE A 440 12.79 -38.66 -9.83
C ILE A 440 12.32 -37.75 -8.70
N ALA A 441 12.03 -38.33 -7.55
CA ALA A 441 11.85 -37.63 -6.29
C ALA A 441 13.16 -37.72 -5.46
N VAL A 442 13.50 -36.63 -4.79
CA VAL A 442 14.69 -36.55 -3.92
C VAL A 442 14.25 -35.95 -2.58
N THR A 443 14.60 -36.63 -1.48
CA THR A 443 14.34 -36.13 -0.13
C THR A 443 15.57 -36.21 0.74
N GLY A 444 15.74 -35.25 1.64
CA GLY A 444 16.84 -35.21 2.60
C GLY A 444 16.35 -34.94 4.02
N ASN A 445 17.22 -35.22 5.01
CA ASN A 445 16.93 -34.90 6.40
C ASN A 445 17.65 -33.60 6.86
N ASP A 446 18.36 -32.95 5.98
CA ASP A 446 19.11 -31.71 6.22
C ASP A 446 19.10 -30.85 4.96
N GLU A 447 19.73 -29.70 5.00
CA GLU A 447 19.89 -28.76 3.88
C GLU A 447 20.29 -29.47 2.59
N LEU A 448 19.57 -29.21 1.50
CA LEU A 448 19.74 -29.96 0.26
C LEU A 448 19.53 -29.04 -0.95
N TYR A 449 20.48 -29.07 -1.88
CA TYR A 449 20.38 -28.42 -3.19
C TYR A 449 20.42 -29.49 -4.27
N VAL A 450 19.41 -29.53 -5.11
CA VAL A 450 19.23 -30.56 -6.13
C VAL A 450 19.25 -29.95 -7.52
N ALA A 451 20.20 -30.38 -8.35
CA ALA A 451 20.17 -30.11 -9.79
C ALA A 451 20.00 -31.42 -10.56
N TYR A 452 19.21 -31.39 -11.61
CA TYR A 452 19.28 -32.41 -12.62
C TYR A 452 20.32 -32.03 -13.68
N PHE A 453 20.85 -33.03 -14.32
CA PHE A 453 21.76 -32.89 -15.39
C PHE A 453 21.60 -34.11 -16.32
N ASN A 454 21.43 -33.91 -17.60
CA ASN A 454 21.37 -35.01 -18.55
C ASN A 454 22.26 -34.74 -19.76
N TYR A 455 22.67 -35.81 -20.42
CA TYR A 455 23.53 -35.71 -21.58
C TYR A 455 23.27 -36.87 -22.56
N SER A 456 23.50 -36.59 -23.84
CA SER A 456 23.44 -37.59 -24.91
C SER A 456 24.30 -37.13 -26.07
N GLY A 457 25.25 -37.99 -26.47
CA GLY A 457 26.22 -37.60 -27.50
C GLY A 457 26.95 -36.32 -27.12
N ALA A 458 26.79 -35.27 -27.89
CA ALA A 458 27.40 -33.96 -27.65
C ALA A 458 26.53 -33.03 -26.78
N ALA A 459 25.24 -33.28 -26.66
CA ALA A 459 24.28 -32.39 -26.04
C ALA A 459 24.25 -32.52 -24.51
N THR A 460 24.20 -31.41 -23.83
CA THR A 460 24.10 -31.34 -22.37
C THR A 460 22.99 -30.38 -21.95
N THR A 461 22.23 -30.73 -20.93
CA THR A 461 21.20 -29.86 -20.35
C THR A 461 21.07 -30.11 -18.85
N GLY A 462 20.68 -29.10 -18.10
CA GLY A 462 20.57 -29.21 -16.65
C GLY A 462 19.90 -27.98 -16.04
N GLY A 463 19.73 -28.02 -14.73
CA GLY A 463 19.18 -26.91 -13.96
C GLY A 463 18.88 -27.31 -12.52
N PHE A 464 18.88 -26.35 -11.63
CA PHE A 464 18.51 -26.54 -10.23
C PHE A 464 16.99 -26.59 -10.05
N TYR A 465 16.50 -27.62 -9.38
CA TYR A 465 15.11 -27.80 -8.94
C TYR A 465 14.87 -27.35 -7.50
N SER A 466 15.94 -27.12 -6.74
CA SER A 466 15.87 -26.59 -5.38
C SER A 466 17.06 -25.71 -5.05
N GLY A 467 17.00 -25.01 -3.93
CA GLY A 467 18.08 -24.17 -3.41
C GLY A 467 17.83 -22.65 -3.53
N PHE A 468 16.78 -22.22 -4.23
CA PHE A 468 16.36 -20.81 -4.23
C PHE A 468 15.23 -20.65 -3.21
N ALA A 469 15.43 -19.77 -2.22
CA ALA A 469 14.44 -19.53 -1.20
C ALA A 469 13.23 -18.79 -1.79
N THR A 470 12.03 -19.15 -1.36
CA THR A 470 10.81 -18.41 -1.65
C THR A 470 10.64 -17.32 -0.60
N PRO A 471 10.49 -16.04 -0.96
CA PRO A 471 10.21 -14.99 0.00
C PRO A 471 8.91 -15.25 0.76
N PRO A 472 8.75 -14.76 2.01
CA PRO A 472 7.48 -14.78 2.69
C PRO A 472 6.47 -13.88 1.95
N GLU A 473 5.18 -14.11 2.18
CA GLU A 473 4.08 -13.38 1.55
C GLU A 473 3.14 -12.84 2.62
N ILE A 474 2.53 -11.70 2.37
CA ILE A 474 1.45 -11.16 3.19
C ILE A 474 0.15 -11.33 2.42
N VAL A 475 -0.81 -12.00 3.04
CA VAL A 475 -2.21 -12.02 2.62
C VAL A 475 -2.97 -10.97 3.42
N TYR A 476 -3.74 -10.17 2.72
CA TYR A 476 -4.57 -9.11 3.26
C TYR A 476 -5.99 -9.63 3.44
N ASP A 477 -6.52 -9.50 4.65
CA ASP A 477 -7.88 -9.90 4.97
C ASP A 477 -8.60 -8.79 5.76
N VAL A 478 -9.92 -8.65 5.55
CA VAL A 478 -10.75 -7.60 6.14
C VAL A 478 -11.97 -8.21 6.78
N GLU A 479 -12.16 -7.93 8.07
CA GLU A 479 -13.41 -8.23 8.76
C GLU A 479 -14.45 -7.16 8.40
N LEU A 480 -15.43 -7.48 7.58
CA LEU A 480 -16.43 -6.55 6.99
C LEU A 480 -17.45 -5.94 7.99
N GLU A 481 -17.24 -6.05 9.29
CA GLU A 481 -18.21 -5.54 10.27
C GLU A 481 -18.25 -4.01 10.39
N ILE A 482 -17.34 -3.26 9.78
CA ILE A 482 -17.23 -1.79 9.93
C ILE A 482 -16.79 -1.15 8.61
N LEU A 483 -17.29 0.01 8.33
CA LEU A 483 -17.02 1.09 7.35
C LEU A 483 -15.86 0.97 6.31
N GLY A 484 -15.25 -0.21 6.07
CA GLY A 484 -14.17 -0.39 5.08
C GLY A 484 -12.84 -0.87 5.67
N SER A 485 -11.81 -0.88 4.85
CA SER A 485 -10.47 -1.39 5.18
C SER A 485 -9.52 -0.28 5.61
N CYS A 486 -9.63 0.18 6.84
CA CYS A 486 -8.80 1.27 7.37
C CYS A 486 -8.58 1.16 8.88
N ILE A 487 -7.63 1.92 9.41
CA ILE A 487 -7.35 2.01 10.84
C ILE A 487 -8.05 3.25 11.41
N LYS A 488 -8.84 3.07 12.47
CA LYS A 488 -9.43 4.19 13.20
C LYS A 488 -8.36 4.99 13.95
N GLN A 489 -8.63 6.24 14.23
CA GLN A 489 -7.69 7.10 14.96
C GLN A 489 -7.32 6.58 16.36
N ASN A 490 -8.17 5.82 17.00
CA ASN A 490 -7.88 5.15 18.28
C ASN A 490 -6.98 3.91 18.13
N GLY A 491 -6.56 3.55 16.89
CA GLY A 491 -5.74 2.39 16.57
C GLY A 491 -6.52 1.08 16.41
N GLU A 492 -7.85 1.09 16.50
CA GLU A 492 -8.66 -0.09 16.15
C GLU A 492 -8.65 -0.30 14.62
N SER A 493 -8.54 -1.57 14.23
CA SER A 493 -8.51 -1.96 12.82
C SER A 493 -9.28 -3.25 12.61
N ASN A 494 -9.99 -3.33 11.50
CA ASN A 494 -10.60 -4.56 11.00
C ASN A 494 -9.68 -5.32 10.01
N ILE A 495 -8.48 -4.80 9.77
CA ILE A 495 -7.49 -5.39 8.86
C ILE A 495 -6.69 -6.44 9.61
N ILE A 496 -6.55 -7.61 9.00
CA ILE A 496 -5.68 -8.69 9.45
C ILE A 496 -4.69 -8.99 8.34
N LEU A 497 -3.42 -8.84 8.63
CA LEU A 497 -2.34 -9.25 7.75
C LEU A 497 -1.88 -10.65 8.18
N THR A 498 -1.96 -11.62 7.28
CA THR A 498 -1.57 -13.02 7.54
C THR A 498 -0.28 -13.32 6.81
N ALA A 499 0.66 -13.91 7.53
CA ALA A 499 1.96 -14.34 7.00
C ALA A 499 1.82 -15.72 6.34
N GLU A 500 2.19 -15.82 5.06
CA GLU A 500 2.27 -17.07 4.31
C GLU A 500 3.69 -17.36 3.84
N ASN A 501 3.95 -18.59 3.42
CA ASN A 501 5.27 -19.08 2.97
C ASN A 501 6.37 -18.89 4.03
N ILE A 502 6.04 -19.07 5.31
CA ILE A 502 6.94 -18.80 6.45
C ILE A 502 7.64 -20.03 7.03
N GLU A 503 7.31 -21.22 6.58
CA GLU A 503 7.72 -22.50 7.18
C GLU A 503 9.23 -22.78 7.06
N ASN A 504 9.87 -22.10 6.12
CA ASN A 504 11.32 -22.25 5.88
C ASN A 504 12.18 -21.28 6.70
N PHE A 505 11.55 -20.40 7.50
CA PHE A 505 12.26 -19.41 8.29
C PHE A 505 12.28 -19.77 9.78
N ASP A 506 13.39 -19.48 10.45
CA ASP A 506 13.53 -19.71 11.90
C ASP A 506 12.61 -18.78 12.69
N SER A 507 12.36 -17.59 12.15
CA SER A 507 11.42 -16.61 12.70
C SER A 507 10.99 -15.62 11.63
N ILE A 508 9.94 -14.87 11.92
CA ILE A 508 9.44 -13.78 11.09
C ILE A 508 9.42 -12.47 11.86
N ARG A 509 9.47 -11.35 11.15
CA ARG A 509 9.34 -10.00 11.71
C ARG A 509 8.45 -9.14 10.83
N TRP A 510 7.48 -8.48 11.43
CA TRP A 510 6.72 -7.46 10.75
C TRP A 510 7.51 -6.15 10.71
N LEU A 511 7.58 -5.55 9.55
CA LEU A 511 8.27 -4.29 9.30
C LEU A 511 7.26 -3.22 8.90
N LYS A 512 7.52 -1.96 9.32
CA LYS A 512 6.77 -0.78 8.89
C LYS A 512 7.72 0.23 8.26
N GLU A 513 7.31 0.85 7.18
CA GLU A 513 8.04 1.93 6.51
C GLU A 513 8.05 3.19 7.38
N ASN A 514 9.21 3.81 7.54
CA ASN A 514 9.37 5.09 8.23
C ASN A 514 9.33 6.26 7.23
N GLU A 515 9.35 7.49 7.73
CA GLU A 515 9.34 8.73 6.91
C GLU A 515 10.50 8.85 5.91
N LEU A 516 11.57 8.08 6.06
CA LEU A 516 12.71 8.04 5.15
C LEU A 516 12.61 6.94 4.09
N GLY A 517 11.46 6.23 4.01
CA GLY A 517 11.26 5.13 3.08
C GLY A 517 11.98 3.83 3.50
N THR A 518 12.40 3.71 4.75
CA THR A 518 13.12 2.53 5.27
C THR A 518 12.17 1.69 6.11
N PHE A 519 12.14 0.37 5.85
CA PHE A 519 11.37 -0.58 6.64
C PHE A 519 12.09 -0.90 7.96
N ILE A 520 11.42 -0.67 9.08
CA ILE A 520 11.94 -0.91 10.44
C ILE A 520 11.03 -1.91 11.18
N PRO A 521 11.60 -2.77 12.06
CA PRO A 521 10.82 -3.76 12.80
C PRO A 521 9.74 -3.11 13.69
N THR A 522 8.53 -3.66 13.64
CA THR A 522 7.42 -3.29 14.55
C THR A 522 7.57 -3.88 15.95
N GLY A 523 8.35 -4.94 16.06
CA GLY A 523 8.50 -5.76 17.27
C GLY A 523 7.54 -6.96 17.33
N ASP A 524 6.63 -7.10 16.36
CA ASP A 524 5.73 -8.24 16.25
C ASP A 524 6.35 -9.38 15.43
N THR A 525 6.07 -10.62 15.83
CA THR A 525 6.57 -11.85 15.20
C THR A 525 5.48 -12.93 15.07
N ALA A 526 4.22 -12.57 15.29
CA ALA A 526 3.09 -13.49 15.15
C ALA A 526 2.78 -13.77 13.67
N THR A 527 2.16 -14.91 13.38
CA THR A 527 1.74 -15.27 12.02
C THR A 527 0.59 -14.40 11.49
N THR A 528 -0.12 -13.73 12.39
CA THR A 528 -1.13 -12.73 12.04
C THR A 528 -0.81 -11.42 12.74
N PHE A 529 -0.99 -10.31 12.05
CA PHE A 529 -0.70 -8.98 12.54
C PHE A 529 -1.88 -8.05 12.29
N LYS A 530 -2.34 -7.35 13.34
CA LYS A 530 -3.34 -6.28 13.21
C LYS A 530 -2.62 -4.92 13.26
N PRO A 531 -2.55 -4.22 12.12
CA PRO A 531 -1.93 -2.89 12.10
C PRO A 531 -2.70 -1.91 12.99
N THR A 532 -1.99 -1.10 13.76
CA THR A 532 -2.55 -0.02 14.59
C THR A 532 -2.17 1.38 14.11
N LEU A 533 -1.36 1.45 13.08
CA LEU A 533 -0.89 2.70 12.46
C LEU A 533 -0.94 2.55 10.94
N ALA A 534 -1.43 3.57 10.26
CA ALA A 534 -1.39 3.61 8.81
C ALA A 534 0.05 3.64 8.27
N GLY A 535 0.23 3.18 7.04
CA GLY A 535 1.51 3.13 6.35
C GLY A 535 1.76 1.80 5.65
N SER A 536 2.95 1.66 5.11
CA SER A 536 3.35 0.47 4.36
C SER A 536 3.99 -0.58 5.26
N TYR A 537 3.62 -1.82 5.05
CA TYR A 537 4.09 -2.98 5.81
C TYR A 537 4.75 -4.02 4.91
N LYS A 538 5.77 -4.68 5.45
CA LYS A 538 6.38 -5.88 4.88
C LYS A 538 6.59 -6.93 5.96
N LEU A 539 6.72 -8.18 5.55
CA LEU A 539 7.12 -9.29 6.38
C LEU A 539 8.55 -9.67 6.02
N GLU A 540 9.39 -9.86 7.02
CA GLU A 540 10.75 -10.38 6.85
C GLU A 540 10.84 -11.80 7.42
N GLY A 541 11.25 -12.73 6.57
CA GLY A 541 11.66 -14.06 7.00
C GLY A 541 13.11 -14.03 7.44
N VAL A 542 13.41 -14.52 8.64
CA VAL A 542 14.74 -14.53 9.25
C VAL A 542 15.26 -15.94 9.32
N LEU A 543 16.50 -16.13 8.86
CA LEU A 543 17.28 -17.35 9.01
C LEU A 543 18.49 -17.03 9.87
N GLU A 544 18.64 -17.68 11.02
CA GLU A 544 19.76 -17.42 11.96
C GLU A 544 21.13 -17.70 11.34
N CYS A 545 21.17 -18.57 10.33
CA CYS A 545 22.38 -19.00 9.65
C CYS A 545 22.69 -18.21 8.37
N SER A 546 21.84 -17.25 7.97
CA SER A 546 21.98 -16.49 6.73
C SER A 546 22.00 -14.99 6.99
N SER A 547 22.80 -14.25 6.24
CA SER A 547 22.77 -12.79 6.20
C SER A 547 21.77 -12.25 5.17
N LEU A 548 21.01 -13.12 4.49
CA LEU A 548 20.04 -12.71 3.48
C LEU A 548 18.77 -12.19 4.15
N ASN A 549 18.20 -11.13 3.60
CA ASN A 549 16.92 -10.55 4.01
C ASN A 549 15.83 -11.01 3.06
N PHE A 550 14.92 -11.82 3.54
CA PHE A 550 13.79 -12.35 2.77
C PHE A 550 12.56 -11.47 3.04
N LEU A 551 12.26 -10.56 2.13
CA LEU A 551 11.15 -9.61 2.27
C LEU A 551 9.95 -10.03 1.43
N SER A 552 8.75 -9.87 2.00
CA SER A 552 7.47 -10.08 1.32
C SER A 552 7.14 -8.96 0.32
N ASN A 553 5.99 -9.13 -0.35
CA ASN A 553 5.24 -8.03 -0.97
C ASN A 553 5.01 -6.88 0.02
N LYS A 554 4.79 -5.68 -0.51
CA LYS A 554 4.42 -4.48 0.25
C LYS A 554 2.90 -4.38 0.34
N ILE A 555 2.37 -4.21 1.54
CA ILE A 555 0.96 -3.92 1.77
C ILE A 555 0.83 -2.50 2.33
N VAL A 556 -0.11 -1.74 1.82
CA VAL A 556 -0.45 -0.40 2.30
C VAL A 556 -1.73 -0.47 3.12
N VAL A 557 -1.71 0.17 4.28
CA VAL A 557 -2.86 0.28 5.17
C VAL A 557 -3.14 1.76 5.42
N SER A 558 -4.36 2.20 5.14
CA SER A 558 -4.78 3.58 5.27
C SER A 558 -5.38 3.88 6.65
N ILE A 559 -5.52 5.17 6.98
CA ILE A 559 -6.22 5.62 8.19
C ILE A 559 -7.67 5.92 7.82
N CYS A 560 -8.63 5.54 8.69
CA CYS A 560 -10.02 5.90 8.46
C CYS A 560 -10.19 7.42 8.50
N PRO A 561 -11.09 7.98 7.70
CA PRO A 561 -11.45 9.38 7.79
C PRO A 561 -11.82 9.74 9.23
N THR A 562 -11.54 10.97 9.61
CA THR A 562 -11.96 11.54 10.89
C THR A 562 -13.49 11.65 10.94
N ASP A 563 -13.99 11.73 12.15
CA ASP A 563 -15.32 12.15 12.54
C ASP A 563 -15.02 13.27 13.55
N SER A 564 -14.87 14.50 13.04
CA SER A 564 -14.23 15.61 13.78
C SER A 564 -15.10 16.12 14.92
N ASP A 565 -16.41 16.12 14.76
CA ASP A 565 -17.40 16.55 15.72
C ASP A 565 -18.01 15.39 16.55
N GLN A 566 -17.68 14.13 16.19
CA GLN A 566 -18.11 12.91 16.85
C GLN A 566 -19.61 12.64 16.79
N ASP A 567 -20.25 13.05 15.71
CA ASP A 567 -21.68 12.83 15.49
C ASP A 567 -22.01 11.44 14.91
N GLY A 568 -20.99 10.71 14.44
CA GLY A 568 -21.06 9.38 13.85
C GLY A 568 -21.06 9.41 12.31
N ILE A 569 -20.88 10.57 11.67
CA ILE A 569 -20.64 10.74 10.24
C ILE A 569 -19.16 11.10 10.04
N ILE A 570 -18.49 10.41 9.12
CA ILE A 570 -17.08 10.69 8.83
C ILE A 570 -16.94 11.92 7.94
N ASP A 571 -15.89 12.70 8.14
CA ASP A 571 -15.60 13.96 7.43
C ASP A 571 -15.67 13.88 5.90
N ASN A 572 -15.44 12.70 5.31
CA ASN A 572 -15.52 12.52 3.86
C ASN A 572 -16.94 12.77 3.31
N ILE A 573 -17.96 12.49 4.09
CA ILE A 573 -19.37 12.55 3.69
C ILE A 573 -20.19 13.50 4.54
N ASP A 574 -19.57 14.18 5.50
CA ASP A 574 -20.21 15.14 6.37
C ASP A 574 -20.41 16.47 5.67
N ILE A 575 -21.60 17.06 5.84
CA ILE A 575 -21.97 18.36 5.27
C ILE A 575 -21.75 19.52 6.23
N ASP A 576 -21.50 19.25 7.53
CA ASP A 576 -21.32 20.20 8.62
C ASP A 576 -20.35 19.55 9.64
N LYS A 577 -19.03 19.65 9.36
CA LYS A 577 -17.98 18.86 10.02
C LYS A 577 -17.66 19.25 11.45
N ASP A 578 -18.15 20.39 11.92
CA ASP A 578 -17.99 20.85 13.30
C ASP A 578 -19.32 21.05 14.03
N ASN A 579 -20.42 20.74 13.30
CA ASN A 579 -21.77 20.73 13.84
C ASN A 579 -22.26 22.08 14.39
N ASP A 580 -21.79 23.16 13.84
CA ASP A 580 -22.22 24.50 14.23
C ASP A 580 -23.57 24.91 13.56
N GLY A 581 -24.06 24.10 12.59
CA GLY A 581 -25.26 24.33 11.81
C GLY A 581 -25.06 25.11 10.53
N ILE A 582 -23.82 25.52 10.22
CA ILE A 582 -23.43 26.08 8.94
C ILE A 582 -22.93 24.92 8.08
N SER A 583 -23.33 24.82 6.83
CA SER A 583 -22.78 23.78 5.99
C SER A 583 -21.40 24.17 5.45
N ASN A 584 -20.49 23.20 5.36
CA ASN A 584 -19.12 23.38 4.88
C ASN A 584 -19.00 24.21 3.60
N VAL A 585 -20.05 24.21 2.75
CA VAL A 585 -20.07 24.99 1.51
C VAL A 585 -20.19 26.50 1.76
N PHE A 586 -20.79 26.93 2.88
CA PHE A 586 -20.84 28.34 3.26
C PHE A 586 -19.54 28.80 3.92
N GLU A 587 -18.85 27.90 4.60
CA GLU A 587 -17.58 28.11 5.32
C GLU A 587 -16.38 27.89 4.42
N SER A 588 -16.57 27.85 3.13
CA SER A 588 -15.52 27.63 2.14
C SER A 588 -15.69 28.58 0.95
N PHE A 589 -14.72 28.57 0.03
CA PHE A 589 -14.88 29.18 -1.28
C PHE A 589 -15.98 28.51 -2.13
N GLY A 590 -16.66 27.51 -1.56
CA GLY A 590 -17.70 26.73 -2.22
C GLY A 590 -17.12 25.59 -3.04
N ASN A 591 -17.98 24.98 -3.86
CA ASN A 591 -17.60 23.91 -4.75
C ASN A 591 -16.95 24.44 -6.02
N ALA A 592 -16.15 23.61 -6.66
CA ALA A 592 -15.56 23.90 -7.95
C ALA A 592 -15.60 22.66 -8.84
N VAL A 593 -15.53 22.86 -10.14
CA VAL A 593 -15.41 21.79 -11.13
C VAL A 593 -14.05 21.84 -11.79
N ILE A 594 -13.55 20.66 -12.15
CA ILE A 594 -12.32 20.52 -12.92
C ILE A 594 -12.75 20.52 -14.40
N ASP A 595 -12.41 21.58 -15.13
CA ASP A 595 -12.65 21.65 -16.57
C ASP A 595 -11.70 20.71 -17.30
N LEU A 596 -12.24 19.64 -17.83
CA LEU A 596 -11.52 18.54 -18.48
C LEU A 596 -11.51 18.63 -20.02
N THR A 597 -11.92 19.77 -20.60
CA THR A 597 -11.91 19.94 -22.09
C THR A 597 -10.53 19.81 -22.72
N ASN A 598 -9.50 19.93 -21.92
CA ASN A 598 -8.13 19.58 -22.26
C ASN A 598 -7.60 18.66 -21.15
N GLU A 599 -7.69 17.37 -21.34
CA GLU A 599 -7.43 16.32 -20.37
C GLU A 599 -5.98 16.35 -19.86
N GLU A 600 -5.02 16.73 -20.72
CA GLU A 600 -3.59 16.85 -20.34
C GLU A 600 -3.28 18.17 -19.61
N SER A 601 -4.17 19.15 -19.68
CA SER A 601 -4.00 20.46 -19.03
C SER A 601 -5.34 20.98 -18.51
N PRO A 602 -5.97 20.26 -17.57
CA PRO A 602 -7.23 20.66 -17.00
C PRO A 602 -7.12 21.97 -16.22
N SER A 603 -8.24 22.65 -16.03
CA SER A 603 -8.32 23.88 -15.25
C SER A 603 -9.45 23.79 -14.21
N VAL A 604 -9.43 24.65 -13.19
CA VAL A 604 -10.44 24.67 -12.13
C VAL A 604 -11.32 25.90 -12.27
N LYS A 605 -12.64 25.70 -12.13
CA LYS A 605 -13.65 26.77 -12.16
C LYS A 605 -14.42 26.74 -10.85
N PHE A 606 -14.33 27.84 -10.09
CA PHE A 606 -15.07 28.03 -8.85
C PHE A 606 -16.43 28.67 -9.11
N GLU A 607 -17.44 28.19 -8.38
CA GLU A 607 -18.80 28.72 -8.52
C GLU A 607 -18.94 30.14 -7.97
N LYS A 608 -18.26 30.44 -6.87
CA LYS A 608 -18.39 31.74 -6.16
C LYS A 608 -17.38 32.79 -6.62
N ASP A 609 -16.21 32.41 -7.12
CA ASP A 609 -15.17 33.38 -7.52
C ASP A 609 -14.33 32.87 -8.70
N ALA A 610 -14.60 33.41 -9.89
CA ALA A 610 -13.85 33.09 -11.10
C ALA A 610 -12.39 33.67 -11.10
N SER A 611 -12.00 34.41 -10.07
CA SER A 611 -10.64 34.97 -9.93
C SER A 611 -9.68 34.09 -9.16
N VAL A 612 -10.15 33.04 -8.48
CA VAL A 612 -9.32 32.07 -7.81
C VAL A 612 -8.60 31.21 -8.86
N ASN A 613 -7.31 31.09 -8.71
CA ASN A 613 -6.33 30.77 -9.74
C ASN A 613 -6.32 29.25 -10.08
N ASN A 614 -6.14 28.91 -11.34
CA ASN A 614 -5.91 27.57 -11.88
C ASN A 614 -4.65 26.85 -11.35
N SER A 615 -4.02 27.34 -10.29
CA SER A 615 -2.71 26.89 -9.81
C SER A 615 -2.74 25.65 -8.90
N ILE A 616 -3.94 25.15 -8.58
CA ILE A 616 -4.09 24.01 -7.65
C ILE A 616 -3.72 22.65 -8.25
N LEU A 617 -3.65 22.53 -9.59
CA LEU A 617 -3.21 21.32 -10.26
C LEU A 617 -1.68 21.33 -10.42
N GLU A 618 -1.01 20.21 -10.14
CA GLU A 618 0.45 20.18 -10.13
C GLU A 618 1.05 20.07 -11.52
N ASN A 619 0.68 19.09 -12.34
CA ASN A 619 1.33 18.79 -13.61
C ASN A 619 0.35 18.49 -14.76
N GLY A 620 -0.91 18.93 -14.63
CA GLY A 620 -1.95 18.55 -15.59
C GLY A 620 -2.43 17.11 -15.40
N GLY A 621 -3.27 16.64 -16.30
CA GLY A 621 -3.78 15.28 -16.32
C GLY A 621 -2.79 14.34 -17.01
N VAL A 622 -2.60 13.14 -16.46
CA VAL A 622 -1.78 12.10 -17.06
C VAL A 622 -2.68 10.96 -17.54
N ILE A 623 -2.66 10.68 -18.83
CA ILE A 623 -3.39 9.56 -19.43
C ILE A 623 -2.37 8.45 -19.74
N SER A 624 -2.66 7.25 -19.22
CA SER A 624 -1.92 6.02 -19.54
C SER A 624 -2.88 4.98 -20.08
N SER A 625 -2.54 4.37 -21.21
CA SER A 625 -3.39 3.42 -21.92
C SER A 625 -2.64 2.14 -22.25
N ILE A 626 -3.31 1.02 -22.09
CA ILE A 626 -2.84 -0.30 -22.49
C ILE A 626 -3.87 -0.91 -23.47
N PRO A 627 -3.50 -1.20 -24.74
CA PRO A 627 -2.28 -0.76 -25.44
C PRO A 627 -2.18 0.76 -25.56
N GLU A 628 -0.97 1.28 -25.68
CA GLU A 628 -0.70 2.71 -25.75
C GLU A 628 -1.42 3.37 -26.95
N GLY A 629 -2.13 4.47 -26.65
CA GLY A 629 -2.74 5.34 -27.68
C GLY A 629 -3.99 4.77 -28.37
N ILE A 630 -4.56 3.66 -27.88
CA ILE A 630 -5.75 3.03 -28.48
C ILE A 630 -7.02 3.40 -27.72
N ASN A 631 -6.94 3.52 -26.38
CA ASN A 631 -8.07 3.89 -25.52
C ASN A 631 -8.16 5.40 -25.38
N THR A 632 -9.36 5.94 -25.16
CA THR A 632 -9.57 7.37 -25.08
C THR A 632 -10.16 7.78 -23.74
N PHE A 633 -9.71 8.91 -23.23
CA PHE A 633 -10.32 9.63 -22.13
C PHE A 633 -10.79 10.98 -22.69
N GLU A 634 -12.05 11.31 -22.55
CA GLU A 634 -12.65 12.52 -23.06
C GLU A 634 -13.29 13.29 -21.90
N GLY A 635 -13.01 14.58 -21.79
CA GLY A 635 -13.51 15.42 -20.72
C GLY A 635 -14.32 16.63 -21.23
N ALA A 636 -15.12 17.23 -20.33
CA ALA A 636 -15.96 18.38 -20.59
C ALA A 636 -15.77 19.50 -19.54
N GLU A 637 -16.34 20.69 -19.81
CA GLU A 637 -16.19 21.89 -18.97
C GLU A 637 -16.77 21.77 -17.56
N ASN A 638 -17.70 20.85 -17.34
CA ASN A 638 -18.43 20.69 -16.08
C ASN A 638 -17.91 19.52 -15.22
N GLY A 639 -16.68 19.06 -15.46
CA GLY A 639 -16.08 17.93 -14.74
C GLY A 639 -16.54 16.56 -15.23
N VAL A 640 -17.40 16.52 -16.23
CA VAL A 640 -17.80 15.25 -16.87
C VAL A 640 -16.60 14.66 -17.59
N PHE A 641 -16.40 13.37 -17.40
CA PHE A 641 -15.43 12.60 -18.15
C PHE A 641 -16.06 11.32 -18.69
N LYS A 642 -15.45 10.82 -19.74
CA LYS A 642 -15.77 9.53 -20.33
C LYS A 642 -14.50 8.82 -20.71
N SER A 643 -14.28 7.65 -20.14
CA SER A 643 -13.21 6.74 -20.55
C SER A 643 -13.77 5.65 -21.44
N THR A 644 -13.06 5.35 -22.53
CA THR A 644 -13.44 4.30 -23.48
C THR A 644 -12.28 3.36 -23.67
N VAL A 645 -12.47 2.09 -23.31
CA VAL A 645 -11.53 1.00 -23.56
C VAL A 645 -12.08 0.14 -24.70
N LEU A 646 -11.20 -0.20 -25.64
CA LEU A 646 -11.59 -0.98 -26.82
C LEU A 646 -11.85 -2.45 -26.46
N ALA A 647 -12.58 -3.14 -27.36
CA ALA A 647 -12.76 -4.57 -27.27
C ALA A 647 -11.41 -5.29 -27.20
N GLY A 648 -11.24 -6.18 -26.24
CA GLY A 648 -10.00 -6.93 -26.04
C GLY A 648 -9.95 -7.56 -24.65
N THR A 649 -8.85 -8.23 -24.38
CA THR A 649 -8.48 -8.72 -23.05
C THR A 649 -7.35 -7.89 -22.49
N ASP A 650 -7.41 -7.62 -21.19
CA ASP A 650 -6.41 -6.84 -20.45
C ASP A 650 -6.15 -5.44 -21.03
N VAL A 651 -7.22 -4.84 -21.56
CA VAL A 651 -7.20 -3.45 -22.02
C VAL A 651 -7.45 -2.53 -20.82
N GLN A 652 -6.61 -1.53 -20.67
CA GLN A 652 -6.68 -0.62 -19.52
C GLN A 652 -6.50 0.83 -19.94
N LEU A 653 -7.22 1.72 -19.29
CA LEU A 653 -7.03 3.16 -19.34
C LEU A 653 -6.95 3.70 -17.92
N THR A 654 -5.96 4.52 -17.64
CA THR A 654 -5.79 5.19 -16.36
C THR A 654 -5.66 6.69 -16.58
N TYR A 655 -6.46 7.47 -15.85
CA TYR A 655 -6.36 8.91 -15.79
C TYR A 655 -5.98 9.35 -14.38
N THR A 656 -4.92 10.15 -14.25
CA THR A 656 -4.39 10.60 -12.97
C THR A 656 -4.31 12.11 -12.90
N LEU A 657 -4.81 12.69 -11.80
CA LEU A 657 -4.69 14.09 -11.42
C LEU A 657 -3.89 14.21 -10.14
N ASN A 658 -2.92 15.14 -10.09
CA ASN A 658 -2.17 15.47 -8.89
C ASN A 658 -2.42 16.95 -8.51
N PHE A 659 -2.56 17.20 -7.22
CA PHE A 659 -2.87 18.51 -6.65
C PHE A 659 -1.67 19.06 -5.91
N LYS A 660 -1.49 20.39 -5.93
CA LYS A 660 -0.42 21.09 -5.20
C LYS A 660 -0.69 21.22 -3.71
N GLU A 661 -1.93 21.12 -3.34
CA GLU A 661 -2.46 21.22 -1.99
C GLU A 661 -3.50 20.12 -1.77
N THR A 662 -3.92 19.90 -0.56
CA THR A 662 -4.96 18.92 -0.25
C THR A 662 -6.33 19.43 -0.68
N LEU A 663 -7.13 18.57 -1.29
CA LEU A 663 -8.47 18.89 -1.78
C LEU A 663 -9.50 17.87 -1.31
N ASN A 664 -10.73 18.34 -1.18
CA ASN A 664 -11.91 17.49 -0.99
C ASN A 664 -12.52 17.21 -2.36
N ILE A 665 -12.64 15.95 -2.75
CA ILE A 665 -13.09 15.54 -4.08
C ILE A 665 -14.36 14.70 -3.98
N LYS A 666 -15.29 14.96 -4.89
CA LYS A 666 -16.44 14.10 -5.14
C LYS A 666 -16.40 13.58 -6.58
N ILE A 667 -16.67 12.28 -6.74
CA ILE A 667 -16.95 11.66 -8.05
C ILE A 667 -18.32 11.02 -7.98
N ASN A 668 -19.18 11.34 -8.92
CA ASN A 668 -20.50 10.73 -9.03
C ASN A 668 -20.76 10.27 -10.45
N ASP A 669 -21.76 9.42 -10.61
CA ASP A 669 -22.24 8.98 -11.90
C ASP A 669 -22.63 10.14 -12.81
N ASN A 670 -22.54 9.94 -14.12
CA ASN A 670 -23.03 10.89 -15.11
C ASN A 670 -24.46 10.54 -15.50
N PRO A 671 -25.47 11.31 -15.07
CA PRO A 671 -26.87 10.95 -15.29
C PRO A 671 -27.32 11.06 -16.76
N ASP A 672 -26.54 11.71 -17.62
CA ASP A 672 -26.87 11.95 -19.02
C ASP A 672 -26.40 10.81 -19.96
N GLU A 673 -25.61 9.87 -19.48
CA GLU A 673 -25.14 8.73 -20.25
C GLU A 673 -25.49 7.39 -19.55
N SER A 674 -26.34 6.59 -20.20
CA SER A 674 -26.54 5.20 -19.78
C SER A 674 -25.34 4.36 -20.22
N VAL A 675 -24.46 4.03 -19.30
CA VAL A 675 -23.31 3.15 -19.55
C VAL A 675 -23.76 1.69 -19.39
N ASP A 676 -23.77 0.95 -20.47
CA ASP A 676 -24.05 -0.50 -20.46
C ASP A 676 -22.72 -1.25 -20.25
N ASN A 677 -22.27 -1.35 -18.98
CA ASN A 677 -20.91 -1.80 -18.72
C ASN A 677 -20.78 -2.71 -17.49
N ASN A 678 -21.28 -3.92 -17.60
CA ASN A 678 -21.20 -4.94 -16.55
C ASN A 678 -19.94 -5.80 -16.59
N GLU A 679 -19.02 -5.57 -17.54
CA GLU A 679 -17.83 -6.41 -17.74
C GLU A 679 -16.54 -5.71 -17.36
N ASP A 680 -16.57 -4.39 -17.17
CA ASP A 680 -15.40 -3.61 -16.83
C ASP A 680 -15.14 -3.56 -15.33
N ILE A 681 -13.87 -3.64 -14.97
CA ILE A 681 -13.41 -3.38 -13.61
C ILE A 681 -12.94 -1.93 -13.56
N ILE A 682 -13.53 -1.17 -12.66
CA ILE A 682 -13.14 0.22 -12.41
C ILE A 682 -12.42 0.27 -11.07
N SER A 683 -11.35 1.06 -11.00
CA SER A 683 -10.66 1.36 -9.74
C SER A 683 -10.55 2.87 -9.57
N ILE A 684 -10.85 3.36 -8.38
CA ILE A 684 -10.59 4.75 -7.98
C ILE A 684 -9.66 4.71 -6.78
N LYS A 685 -8.47 5.30 -6.96
CA LYS A 685 -7.40 5.36 -5.95
C LYS A 685 -7.09 6.81 -5.61
N VAL A 686 -6.79 7.09 -4.34
CA VAL A 686 -6.41 8.43 -3.86
C VAL A 686 -4.98 8.48 -3.35
N PHE A 687 -4.40 9.67 -3.30
CA PHE A 687 -3.06 9.94 -2.83
C PHE A 687 -3.07 11.02 -1.73
N PRO A 688 -2.15 10.96 -0.75
CA PRO A 688 -1.18 9.89 -0.52
C PRO A 688 -1.83 8.54 -0.19
N GLU A 689 -1.11 7.44 -0.33
CA GLU A 689 -1.63 6.08 -0.10
C GLU A 689 -2.15 5.82 1.34
N THR A 690 -1.92 6.74 2.26
CA THR A 690 -2.46 6.70 3.63
C THR A 690 -3.83 7.33 3.77
N GLN A 691 -4.31 8.04 2.76
CA GLN A 691 -5.66 8.62 2.72
C GLN A 691 -6.68 7.67 2.10
N ASN A 692 -7.95 8.02 2.22
CA ASN A 692 -9.09 7.21 1.82
C ASN A 692 -10.05 7.91 0.89
N ILE A 693 -10.81 7.08 0.18
CA ILE A 693 -12.02 7.44 -0.51
C ILE A 693 -13.20 6.64 0.06
N THR A 694 -14.33 7.26 0.21
CA THR A 694 -15.56 6.65 0.73
C THR A 694 -16.61 6.58 -0.37
N LEU A 695 -17.12 5.37 -0.62
CA LEU A 695 -18.27 5.12 -1.48
C LEU A 695 -19.56 5.23 -0.67
N LEU A 696 -20.55 5.92 -1.23
CA LEU A 696 -21.97 5.81 -0.86
C LEU A 696 -22.72 5.20 -2.04
N ASP A 697 -23.34 4.04 -1.85
CA ASP A 697 -24.16 3.34 -2.83
C ASP A 697 -25.44 2.79 -2.18
N PRO A 698 -26.41 3.65 -1.88
CA PRO A 698 -27.62 3.25 -1.15
C PRO A 698 -28.54 2.33 -1.95
N ASN A 699 -28.30 2.20 -3.24
CA ASN A 699 -29.14 1.42 -4.15
C ASN A 699 -28.51 0.13 -4.67
N ASP A 700 -27.33 -0.24 -4.14
CA ASP A 700 -26.56 -1.42 -4.57
C ASP A 700 -26.31 -1.43 -6.09
N ASN A 701 -25.86 -0.29 -6.61
CA ASN A 701 -25.56 -0.12 -8.03
C ASN A 701 -24.22 -0.71 -8.43
N LEU A 702 -23.33 -0.93 -7.45
CA LEU A 702 -21.98 -1.40 -7.66
C LEU A 702 -21.75 -2.74 -6.94
N LEU A 703 -20.89 -3.54 -7.49
CA LEU A 703 -20.29 -4.72 -6.85
C LEU A 703 -18.86 -4.36 -6.49
N ILE A 704 -18.46 -4.55 -5.24
CA ILE A 704 -17.17 -4.08 -4.70
C ILE A 704 -16.24 -5.27 -4.42
N ASP A 705 -14.98 -5.17 -4.83
CA ASP A 705 -13.94 -6.10 -4.40
C ASP A 705 -13.31 -5.55 -3.11
N THR A 706 -13.73 -6.08 -1.96
CA THR A 706 -13.37 -5.53 -0.65
C THR A 706 -12.03 -6.01 -0.11
N ASN A 707 -11.48 -7.10 -0.66
CA ASN A 707 -10.26 -7.75 -0.18
C ASN A 707 -9.20 -7.98 -1.27
N PHE A 708 -9.41 -7.42 -2.47
CA PHE A 708 -8.51 -7.51 -3.63
C PHE A 708 -8.29 -8.94 -4.14
N ASP A 709 -9.31 -9.81 -4.02
CA ASP A 709 -9.26 -11.21 -4.46
C ASP A 709 -9.95 -11.45 -5.83
N GLU A 710 -10.39 -10.36 -6.50
CA GLU A 710 -11.14 -10.35 -7.76
C GLU A 710 -12.56 -10.97 -7.66
N ASN A 711 -13.04 -11.27 -6.46
CA ASN A 711 -14.43 -11.57 -6.19
C ASN A 711 -15.14 -10.29 -5.75
N PHE A 712 -16.33 -10.07 -6.25
CA PHE A 712 -17.05 -8.82 -6.08
C PHE A 712 -18.32 -9.05 -5.23
N GLU A 713 -18.43 -8.33 -4.12
CA GLU A 713 -19.53 -8.40 -3.16
C GLU A 713 -20.65 -7.41 -3.52
N SER A 714 -21.89 -7.82 -3.29
CA SER A 714 -23.09 -6.99 -3.35
C SER A 714 -23.54 -6.54 -1.97
N GLU A 715 -24.54 -5.66 -1.93
CA GLU A 715 -25.15 -5.10 -0.70
C GLU A 715 -24.17 -4.26 0.14
N ILE A 716 -23.17 -3.67 -0.48
CA ILE A 716 -22.21 -2.76 0.12
C ILE A 716 -22.67 -1.32 -0.09
N SER A 717 -23.45 -0.78 0.83
CA SER A 717 -24.00 0.59 0.71
C SER A 717 -23.03 1.71 1.11
N ASN A 718 -21.98 1.39 1.84
CA ASN A 718 -20.93 2.31 2.28
C ASN A 718 -19.63 1.53 2.40
N TYR A 719 -18.56 2.04 1.80
CA TYR A 719 -17.24 1.41 1.87
C TYR A 719 -16.11 2.45 1.78
N THR A 720 -15.12 2.35 2.65
CA THR A 720 -13.98 3.27 2.72
C THR A 720 -12.66 2.51 2.59
N ALA A 721 -11.82 2.91 1.66
CA ALA A 721 -10.48 2.35 1.43
C ALA A 721 -9.58 3.38 0.73
N ASN A 722 -8.26 3.13 0.64
CA ASN A 722 -7.37 3.92 -0.19
C ASN A 722 -7.69 3.78 -1.69
N GLU A 723 -8.09 2.58 -2.08
CA GLU A 723 -8.50 2.23 -3.44
C GLU A 723 -9.79 1.42 -3.38
N ILE A 724 -10.78 1.80 -4.19
CA ILE A 724 -12.04 1.06 -4.33
C ILE A 724 -12.10 0.47 -5.73
N ILE A 725 -12.16 -0.86 -5.81
CA ILE A 725 -12.28 -1.62 -7.05
C ILE A 725 -13.72 -2.12 -7.16
N PHE A 726 -14.36 -1.87 -8.29
CA PHE A 726 -15.77 -2.18 -8.46
C PHE A 726 -16.17 -2.52 -9.89
N LYS A 727 -17.35 -3.12 -10.01
CA LYS A 727 -18.09 -3.34 -11.26
C LYS A 727 -19.51 -2.83 -11.12
N GLN A 728 -20.18 -2.56 -12.23
CA GLN A 728 -21.60 -2.21 -12.21
C GLN A 728 -22.46 -3.43 -11.88
N ASN A 729 -23.41 -3.27 -10.96
CA ASN A 729 -24.37 -4.31 -10.59
C ASN A 729 -25.58 -4.28 -11.53
N THR A 730 -25.58 -5.12 -12.55
CA THR A 730 -26.69 -5.21 -13.52
C THR A 730 -27.96 -5.86 -12.96
N SER A 731 -27.89 -6.44 -11.78
CA SER A 731 -29.06 -6.99 -11.08
C SER A 731 -29.86 -5.92 -10.35
N SER A 732 -29.28 -4.74 -10.12
CA SER A 732 -29.98 -3.60 -9.54
C SER A 732 -30.97 -3.02 -10.54
N SER A 733 -32.22 -2.88 -10.13
CA SER A 733 -33.31 -2.28 -10.93
C SER A 733 -33.59 -0.82 -10.52
N SER A 734 -32.82 -0.26 -9.62
CA SER A 734 -32.96 1.09 -9.08
C SER A 734 -32.29 2.13 -9.97
N THR A 735 -32.66 3.40 -9.77
CA THR A 735 -31.94 4.52 -10.38
C THR A 735 -30.49 4.50 -9.94
N ILE A 736 -29.58 4.76 -10.87
CA ILE A 736 -28.17 4.90 -10.56
C ILE A 736 -28.00 6.11 -9.65
N ASP A 737 -27.44 5.88 -8.46
CA ASP A 737 -27.23 6.91 -7.44
C ASP A 737 -26.11 6.44 -6.52
N TYR A 738 -24.88 6.62 -6.96
CA TYR A 738 -23.69 6.37 -6.14
C TYR A 738 -22.73 7.55 -6.25
N ALA A 739 -21.93 7.74 -5.21
CA ALA A 739 -20.89 8.76 -5.20
C ALA A 739 -19.70 8.31 -4.37
N PHE A 740 -18.53 8.78 -4.77
CA PHE A 740 -17.27 8.63 -4.04
C PHE A 740 -16.84 9.97 -3.48
N PHE A 741 -16.39 10.00 -2.23
CA PHE A 741 -15.96 11.19 -1.53
C PHE A 741 -14.59 10.97 -0.91
N ALA A 742 -13.71 11.92 -1.06
CA ALA A 742 -12.39 11.91 -0.42
C ALA A 742 -12.07 13.30 0.11
N SER A 743 -11.54 13.38 1.32
CA SER A 743 -11.10 14.61 1.94
C SER A 743 -9.59 14.66 2.07
N GLU A 744 -9.01 15.85 1.94
CA GLU A 744 -7.59 16.14 2.17
C GLU A 744 -6.63 15.27 1.33
N ILE A 745 -6.97 14.99 0.07
CA ILE A 745 -6.15 14.21 -0.85
C ILE A 745 -5.27 15.10 -1.72
N THR A 746 -4.08 14.59 -2.08
CA THR A 746 -3.13 15.25 -2.99
C THR A 746 -3.19 14.73 -4.42
N GLY A 747 -4.08 13.81 -4.71
CA GLY A 747 -4.27 13.30 -6.06
C GLY A 747 -5.28 12.17 -6.13
N ILE A 748 -5.70 11.87 -7.36
CA ILE A 748 -6.65 10.82 -7.67
C ILE A 748 -6.26 10.10 -8.95
N SER A 749 -6.51 8.81 -9.02
CA SER A 749 -6.33 7.98 -10.22
C SER A 749 -7.60 7.17 -10.49
N ILE A 750 -8.11 7.25 -11.70
CA ILE A 750 -9.27 6.49 -12.16
C ILE A 750 -8.77 5.52 -13.23
N THR A 751 -8.97 4.23 -13.00
CA THR A 751 -8.55 3.17 -13.91
C THR A 751 -9.76 2.39 -14.38
N GLN A 752 -9.89 2.18 -15.68
CA GLN A 752 -10.84 1.27 -16.30
C GLN A 752 -10.09 0.10 -16.92
N LYS A 753 -10.39 -1.11 -16.50
CA LYS A 753 -9.81 -2.34 -16.98
C LYS A 753 -10.88 -3.24 -17.59
N ARG A 754 -10.56 -3.87 -18.69
CA ARG A 754 -11.45 -4.79 -19.38
C ARG A 754 -10.80 -6.15 -19.57
N SER A 755 -11.46 -7.21 -19.12
CA SER A 755 -10.85 -8.53 -19.08
C SER A 755 -11.29 -9.47 -20.20
N ASN A 756 -12.40 -9.22 -20.88
CA ASN A 756 -12.83 -10.10 -21.99
C ASN A 756 -13.98 -9.54 -22.79
N THR A 757 -13.77 -8.98 -24.01
CA THR A 757 -14.97 -8.68 -24.77
C THR A 757 -14.82 -8.50 -26.26
N SER A 758 -15.93 -8.74 -26.93
CA SER A 758 -16.15 -8.40 -28.34
C SER A 758 -16.66 -6.97 -28.54
N THR A 759 -16.91 -6.19 -27.49
CA THR A 759 -17.43 -4.83 -27.54
C THR A 759 -16.55 -3.87 -26.77
N ASN A 760 -16.58 -2.58 -27.11
CA ASN A 760 -15.90 -1.54 -26.34
C ASN A 760 -16.58 -1.34 -24.99
N GLY A 761 -15.81 -0.91 -23.96
CA GLY A 761 -16.30 -0.50 -22.68
C GLY A 761 -16.26 1.00 -22.51
N GLU A 762 -17.26 1.54 -21.85
CA GLU A 762 -17.35 2.96 -21.54
C GLU A 762 -17.64 3.14 -20.06
N PHE A 763 -16.93 4.03 -19.40
CA PHE A 763 -17.19 4.48 -18.04
C PHE A 763 -17.20 6.00 -18.01
N SER A 764 -18.25 6.59 -17.44
CA SER A 764 -18.38 8.04 -17.33
C SER A 764 -18.72 8.46 -15.90
N GLY A 765 -18.36 9.67 -15.56
CA GLY A 765 -18.63 10.26 -14.26
C GLY A 765 -18.38 11.76 -14.26
N VAL A 766 -18.57 12.36 -13.09
CA VAL A 766 -18.36 13.80 -12.88
C VAL A 766 -17.38 13.97 -11.70
N ILE A 767 -16.26 14.67 -11.93
CA ILE A 767 -15.30 15.02 -10.88
C ILE A 767 -15.56 16.46 -10.45
N SER A 768 -15.72 16.69 -9.15
CA SER A 768 -15.87 18.02 -8.57
C SER A 768 -15.04 18.17 -7.30
N ILE A 769 -14.59 19.38 -7.04
CA ILE A 769 -13.98 19.80 -5.78
C ILE A 769 -15.09 20.23 -4.84
N GLN A 770 -15.08 19.73 -3.62
CA GLN A 770 -16.03 20.10 -2.58
C GLN A 770 -15.35 21.03 -1.59
N ASN A 771 -16.07 22.07 -1.15
CA ASN A 771 -15.69 22.89 0.00
C ASN A 771 -14.21 23.30 -0.02
N TYR A 772 -13.79 24.07 -1.05
CA TYR A 772 -12.39 24.53 -1.12
C TYR A 772 -12.09 25.43 0.07
N SER A 773 -11.14 25.02 0.90
CA SER A 773 -10.92 25.53 2.25
C SER A 773 -10.61 27.02 2.33
N ILE A 774 -11.14 27.69 3.36
CA ILE A 774 -10.75 29.02 3.85
C ILE A 774 -10.26 28.83 5.29
N ASP A 775 -9.34 29.64 5.73
CA ASP A 775 -8.87 29.81 7.09
C ASP A 775 -8.86 31.34 7.32
N THR A 776 -9.96 31.82 7.92
CA THR A 776 -10.29 33.27 7.97
C THR A 776 -9.39 34.01 8.95
N ASP A 777 -9.09 33.43 10.10
CA ASP A 777 -8.24 34.08 11.15
C ASP A 777 -6.76 33.69 11.04
N SER A 778 -6.42 32.71 10.19
CA SER A 778 -5.06 32.25 9.94
C SER A 778 -4.42 31.52 11.13
N ASP A 779 -5.20 30.77 11.89
CA ASP A 779 -4.73 29.96 13.02
C ASP A 779 -4.31 28.54 12.62
N ASN A 780 -4.51 28.13 11.35
CA ASN A 780 -4.33 26.83 10.68
C ASN A 780 -5.46 25.84 10.92
N THR A 781 -6.59 26.25 11.45
CA THR A 781 -7.85 25.52 11.38
C THR A 781 -8.66 26.11 10.22
N VAL A 782 -9.24 25.28 9.39
CA VAL A 782 -10.09 25.75 8.29
C VAL A 782 -11.48 26.03 8.81
N ASP A 783 -12.16 27.06 8.26
CA ASP A 783 -13.45 27.56 8.77
C ASP A 783 -14.47 26.42 9.04
N TYR A 784 -14.59 25.43 8.17
CA TYR A 784 -15.54 24.31 8.35
C TYR A 784 -15.13 23.25 9.40
N LEU A 785 -14.09 23.51 10.19
CA LEU A 785 -13.64 22.73 11.36
C LEU A 785 -13.42 23.65 12.56
N ASP A 786 -13.77 24.93 12.43
CA ASP A 786 -13.50 25.95 13.44
C ASP A 786 -14.81 26.56 13.90
N LEU A 787 -15.11 26.44 15.18
CA LEU A 787 -16.31 26.96 15.81
C LEU A 787 -16.29 28.49 16.03
N ASP A 788 -15.18 29.18 15.69
CA ASP A 788 -14.96 30.63 15.83
C ASP A 788 -14.02 31.11 14.69
N SER A 789 -14.49 30.95 13.45
CA SER A 789 -13.70 31.09 12.21
C SER A 789 -12.96 32.40 12.08
N ASP A 790 -13.43 33.51 12.69
CA ASP A 790 -12.78 34.82 12.63
C ASP A 790 -11.94 35.12 13.88
N GLY A 791 -11.95 34.25 14.90
CA GLY A 791 -11.13 34.33 16.10
C GLY A 791 -11.48 35.46 17.04
N ASP A 792 -12.72 35.98 17.00
CA ASP A 792 -13.14 37.13 17.80
C ASP A 792 -13.76 36.77 19.15
N GLY A 793 -13.98 35.47 19.40
CA GLY A 793 -14.52 34.88 20.61
C GLY A 793 -16.06 34.79 20.61
N CYS A 794 -16.67 34.91 19.45
CA CYS A 794 -18.09 34.69 19.22
C CYS A 794 -18.26 33.46 18.31
N ASN A 795 -18.82 32.39 18.81
CA ASN A 795 -19.00 31.16 18.03
C ASN A 795 -19.85 31.38 16.78
N ASP A 796 -19.45 30.76 15.68
CA ASP A 796 -20.04 30.86 14.34
C ASP A 796 -21.53 30.56 14.32
N VAL A 797 -21.96 29.53 15.07
CA VAL A 797 -23.38 29.17 15.28
C VAL A 797 -24.24 30.37 15.68
N THR A 798 -23.73 31.23 16.58
CA THR A 798 -24.41 32.45 17.05
C THR A 798 -24.41 33.54 15.97
N GLU A 799 -23.27 33.70 15.29
CA GLU A 799 -23.11 34.68 14.23
C GLU A 799 -23.90 34.34 12.96
N ALA A 800 -24.08 33.07 12.70
CA ALA A 800 -24.98 32.58 11.67
C ALA A 800 -26.46 32.82 11.98
N GLY A 801 -26.77 33.14 13.24
CA GLY A 801 -28.14 33.32 13.72
C GLY A 801 -28.85 32.01 14.03
N PHE A 802 -28.10 30.99 14.39
CA PHE A 802 -28.60 29.71 14.85
C PHE A 802 -28.62 29.67 16.38
N ILE A 803 -29.06 28.57 16.97
CA ILE A 803 -29.25 28.48 18.43
C ILE A 803 -28.25 27.46 18.98
N ASP A 804 -27.32 27.97 19.74
CA ASP A 804 -26.50 27.21 20.66
C ASP A 804 -27.16 27.30 22.04
N GLN A 805 -27.61 26.17 22.57
CA GLN A 805 -28.33 26.16 23.85
C GLN A 805 -27.43 26.00 25.07
N ASP A 806 -26.26 25.41 24.88
CA ASP A 806 -25.33 25.06 25.95
C ASP A 806 -23.98 25.78 25.87
N GLY A 807 -23.77 26.61 24.85
CA GLY A 807 -22.58 27.44 24.72
C GLY A 807 -21.32 26.66 24.32
N ASN A 808 -21.53 25.51 23.64
CA ASN A 808 -20.43 24.64 23.22
C ASN A 808 -19.94 24.95 21.78
N GLY A 809 -20.55 25.90 21.09
CA GLY A 809 -20.24 26.27 19.72
C GLY A 809 -21.03 25.48 18.67
N MET A 810 -21.68 24.39 19.05
CA MET A 810 -22.47 23.57 18.15
C MET A 810 -23.94 23.96 18.17
N ILE A 811 -24.68 23.60 17.13
CA ILE A 811 -26.11 23.86 17.09
C ILE A 811 -26.90 22.99 18.06
N GLY A 812 -27.79 23.59 18.85
CA GLY A 812 -28.69 22.90 19.79
C GLY A 812 -28.09 22.71 21.17
N SER A 813 -28.04 21.50 21.68
CA SER A 813 -27.41 21.17 22.96
C SER A 813 -26.78 19.78 22.94
N GLY A 814 -25.55 19.67 23.41
CA GLY A 814 -24.72 18.46 23.34
C GLY A 814 -24.21 18.21 21.92
N ILE A 815 -23.64 17.04 21.70
CA ILE A 815 -23.20 16.64 20.35
C ILE A 815 -24.45 16.27 19.55
N PRO A 816 -24.71 16.92 18.40
CA PRO A 816 -25.80 16.54 17.51
C PRO A 816 -25.64 15.11 17.05
N THR A 817 -26.71 14.38 16.85
CA THR A 817 -26.70 13.08 16.19
C THR A 817 -27.44 13.21 14.88
N THR A 818 -26.69 13.27 13.80
CA THR A 818 -27.25 13.32 12.45
C THR A 818 -27.54 11.90 11.94
N LYS A 819 -28.59 11.72 11.20
CA LYS A 819 -28.85 10.50 10.43
C LYS A 819 -28.82 10.83 8.96
N ASN A 820 -28.04 10.08 8.21
CA ASN A 820 -28.03 10.01 6.74
C ASN A 820 -28.68 11.18 6.00
N ASN A 821 -27.92 12.17 5.60
CA ASN A 821 -28.31 13.37 4.83
C ASN A 821 -28.68 14.62 5.63
N GLY A 822 -28.20 14.83 6.85
CA GLY A 822 -28.19 16.12 7.50
C GLY A 822 -29.55 16.66 7.98
N VAL A 823 -30.53 15.82 8.22
CA VAL A 823 -31.86 16.29 8.69
C VAL A 823 -32.48 15.32 9.67
N ASP A 824 -31.93 15.17 10.88
CA ASP A 824 -32.70 14.61 11.99
C ASP A 824 -32.16 15.02 13.36
N ASN A 825 -33.00 15.76 14.06
CA ASN A 825 -33.01 15.94 15.53
C ASN A 825 -31.64 16.30 16.16
N ILE A 826 -31.13 17.47 15.82
CA ILE A 826 -29.91 18.03 16.38
C ILE A 826 -30.25 18.59 17.75
N GLY A 827 -29.75 18.02 18.84
CA GLY A 827 -29.73 18.56 20.21
C GLY A 827 -30.97 19.35 20.67
N GLY A 828 -32.19 18.89 20.31
CA GLY A 828 -33.44 19.61 20.62
C GLY A 828 -33.91 20.60 19.57
N VAL A 829 -33.12 20.84 18.52
CA VAL A 829 -33.55 21.60 17.34
C VAL A 829 -34.04 20.61 16.28
N THR A 830 -35.33 20.56 16.02
CA THR A 830 -35.91 19.70 15.01
C THR A 830 -35.99 20.42 13.65
N GLY A 831 -35.42 19.79 12.61
CA GLY A 831 -35.55 20.23 11.23
C GLY A 831 -34.64 21.41 10.87
N HIS A 832 -33.37 21.37 11.23
CA HIS A 832 -32.41 22.36 10.73
C HIS A 832 -32.25 22.19 9.22
N ASP A 833 -32.24 23.34 8.50
CA ASP A 833 -32.13 23.38 7.05
C ASP A 833 -30.73 23.89 6.66
N TYR A 834 -29.82 23.01 6.34
CA TYR A 834 -28.44 23.31 5.91
C TYR A 834 -28.35 24.11 4.60
N SER A 835 -29.48 24.31 3.89
CA SER A 835 -29.53 25.23 2.76
C SER A 835 -29.81 26.67 3.18
N LYS A 836 -30.09 26.89 4.47
CA LYS A 836 -30.36 28.22 5.01
C LYS A 836 -29.04 29.02 5.07
N GLU A 837 -29.05 30.12 4.33
CA GLU A 837 -27.89 31.01 4.28
C GLU A 837 -27.65 31.67 5.66
N PRO A 838 -26.41 31.61 6.21
CA PRO A 838 -26.04 32.29 7.45
C PRO A 838 -26.24 33.82 7.36
N LEU A 839 -26.30 34.51 8.50
CA LEU A 839 -26.46 35.95 8.57
C LEU A 839 -25.30 36.69 7.93
N LYS A 840 -25.60 37.79 7.24
CA LYS A 840 -24.60 38.66 6.57
C LYS A 840 -24.74 40.10 7.04
N ASP A 841 -23.65 40.82 7.00
CA ASP A 841 -23.58 42.23 7.18
C ASP A 841 -24.19 42.99 5.96
N ALA A 842 -24.29 44.29 6.04
CA ALA A 842 -24.84 45.14 4.96
C ALA A 842 -23.99 45.13 3.66
N ASN A 843 -22.78 44.61 3.69
CA ASN A 843 -21.90 44.47 2.53
C ASN A 843 -21.96 43.07 1.90
N GLY A 844 -22.68 42.16 2.51
CA GLY A 844 -22.82 40.77 2.06
C GLY A 844 -21.77 39.81 2.56
N THR A 845 -20.95 40.18 3.53
CA THR A 845 -19.98 39.32 4.22
C THR A 845 -20.68 38.57 5.35
N TYR A 846 -20.42 37.31 5.53
CA TYR A 846 -20.92 36.53 6.66
C TYR A 846 -20.33 37.09 7.98
N PHE A 847 -21.14 37.06 9.06
CA PHE A 847 -20.66 37.56 10.34
C PHE A 847 -19.53 36.68 10.89
N PHE A 848 -19.64 35.40 10.78
CA PHE A 848 -18.63 34.42 11.22
C PHE A 848 -17.29 34.50 10.44
N GLN A 849 -17.20 35.28 9.38
CA GLN A 849 -15.96 35.53 8.62
C GLN A 849 -15.47 36.96 8.78
N LYS A 850 -15.93 37.67 9.81
CA LYS A 850 -15.63 39.09 9.95
C LYS A 850 -15.39 39.46 11.40
N ILE A 851 -14.12 39.54 11.77
CA ILE A 851 -13.70 39.98 13.12
C ILE A 851 -14.53 41.17 13.60
N SER A 852 -15.24 40.99 14.65
CA SER A 852 -16.01 42.01 15.35
C SER A 852 -15.36 42.29 16.74
N LYS A 853 -15.97 43.07 17.55
CA LYS A 853 -15.38 43.41 18.84
C LYS A 853 -16.41 43.28 19.96
N PRO A 854 -16.13 42.51 21.03
CA PRO A 854 -16.99 42.40 22.18
C PRO A 854 -17.36 43.75 22.76
N VAL A 855 -18.60 43.86 23.22
CA VAL A 855 -19.08 45.08 23.87
C VAL A 855 -18.26 45.32 25.17
N THR A 856 -17.62 46.47 25.24
CA THR A 856 -16.86 46.82 26.46
C THR A 856 -17.79 47.41 27.53
N ILE A 857 -17.98 46.70 28.61
CA ILE A 857 -18.66 47.20 29.82
C ILE A 857 -17.69 48.06 30.63
N ASN A 858 -17.87 49.35 30.57
CA ASN A 858 -17.00 50.33 31.28
C ASN A 858 -17.50 50.72 32.67
N SER A 859 -18.77 50.36 32.99
CA SER A 859 -19.32 50.49 34.33
C SER A 859 -20.16 49.27 34.66
N ILE A 860 -19.61 48.34 35.42
CA ILE A 860 -20.33 47.14 35.89
C ILE A 860 -21.46 47.47 36.81
N PRO A 861 -22.59 46.76 36.80
CA PRO A 861 -23.62 46.86 37.83
C PRO A 861 -23.04 46.65 39.21
N VAL A 862 -23.59 47.25 40.23
CA VAL A 862 -23.18 47.02 41.64
C VAL A 862 -24.33 46.48 42.43
N SER A 863 -24.01 45.61 43.42
CA SER A 863 -25.02 45.08 44.38
C SER A 863 -25.72 46.22 45.10
N THR A 864 -27.01 46.12 45.21
CA THR A 864 -27.88 47.21 45.71
C THR A 864 -28.63 46.75 46.98
N THR A 865 -28.78 47.64 47.90
CA THR A 865 -29.52 47.41 49.16
C THR A 865 -30.81 48.21 49.17
N ALA A 866 -31.91 47.50 49.33
CA ALA A 866 -33.21 48.11 49.63
C ALA A 866 -33.40 48.17 51.16
N CYS A 867 -33.45 49.39 51.72
CA CYS A 867 -33.43 49.57 53.14
C CYS A 867 -34.75 49.26 53.84
N GLN A 868 -35.81 48.98 53.09
CA GLN A 868 -37.07 48.49 53.62
C GLN A 868 -37.90 47.81 52.55
N GLU A 869 -38.81 46.95 52.97
CA GLU A 869 -39.80 46.35 52.09
C GLU A 869 -40.67 47.40 51.46
N GLY A 870 -41.04 47.21 50.14
CA GLY A 870 -41.80 48.18 49.35
C GLY A 870 -40.96 49.30 48.73
N ALA A 871 -39.64 49.34 48.95
CA ALA A 871 -38.71 50.22 48.25
C ALA A 871 -38.44 49.76 46.85
N ASN A 872 -37.79 50.60 46.05
CA ASN A 872 -37.32 50.23 44.70
C ASN A 872 -35.79 50.07 44.75
N ALA A 873 -35.30 49.07 44.02
CA ALA A 873 -33.90 48.87 43.77
C ALA A 873 -33.60 49.17 42.28
N THR A 874 -32.37 49.64 42.00
CA THR A 874 -31.96 49.98 40.64
C THR A 874 -30.56 49.45 40.43
N PHE A 875 -30.41 48.75 39.30
CA PHE A 875 -29.11 48.32 38.79
C PHE A 875 -28.83 49.04 37.44
N SER A 876 -27.61 49.42 37.19
CA SER A 876 -27.26 50.13 35.97
C SER A 876 -25.93 49.64 35.44
N VAL A 877 -25.87 49.49 34.12
CA VAL A 877 -24.63 49.15 33.36
C VAL A 877 -24.24 50.32 32.48
N GLY A 878 -22.99 50.61 32.41
CA GLY A 878 -22.41 51.54 31.43
C GLY A 878 -21.54 50.78 30.45
N ILE A 879 -21.74 51.13 29.17
CA ILE A 879 -20.99 50.55 28.05
C ILE A 879 -20.23 51.60 27.27
N GLU A 880 -19.26 51.19 26.48
CA GLU A 880 -18.65 52.04 25.45
C GLU A 880 -19.74 52.50 24.46
N THR A 881 -19.56 53.64 23.83
CA THR A 881 -20.53 54.18 22.87
C THR A 881 -20.56 53.27 21.65
N LEU A 882 -21.68 52.63 21.44
CA LEU A 882 -21.96 51.70 20.31
C LEU A 882 -23.19 52.16 19.53
N ASP A 883 -23.27 51.76 18.28
CA ASP A 883 -24.46 51.87 17.47
C ASP A 883 -25.45 50.74 17.86
N ASN A 884 -26.67 51.16 18.25
CA ASN A 884 -27.82 50.30 18.57
C ASN A 884 -27.53 49.16 19.59
N PRO A 885 -27.02 49.45 20.82
CA PRO A 885 -26.85 48.42 21.82
C PRO A 885 -28.20 47.89 22.29
N SER A 886 -28.27 46.55 22.50
CA SER A 886 -29.42 45.91 23.11
C SER A 886 -29.03 45.37 24.50
N PHE A 887 -29.99 45.40 25.41
CA PHE A 887 -29.80 44.97 26.80
C PHE A 887 -30.85 43.93 27.16
N LYS A 888 -30.47 42.94 27.97
CA LYS A 888 -31.39 41.92 28.50
C LYS A 888 -30.97 41.54 29.88
N TRP A 889 -31.77 41.96 30.90
CA TRP A 889 -31.52 41.60 32.26
C TRP A 889 -32.01 40.20 32.57
N GLN A 890 -31.25 39.46 33.39
CA GLN A 890 -31.53 38.08 33.83
C GLN A 890 -31.54 38.02 35.37
N ILE A 891 -32.33 37.09 35.90
CA ILE A 891 -32.34 36.72 37.31
C ILE A 891 -31.84 35.30 37.50
N TYR A 892 -31.02 35.05 38.51
CA TYR A 892 -30.56 33.73 38.87
C TYR A 892 -31.71 32.90 39.38
N ASN A 893 -31.92 31.73 38.78
CA ASN A 893 -32.97 30.77 39.18
C ASN A 893 -32.38 29.34 39.10
N ILE A 894 -32.13 28.69 40.25
CA ILE A 894 -31.56 27.34 40.28
C ILE A 894 -32.48 26.27 39.66
N ASP A 895 -33.77 26.55 39.59
CA ASP A 895 -34.81 25.69 39.03
C ASP A 895 -35.07 26.03 37.57
N SER A 896 -34.27 26.90 36.98
CA SER A 896 -34.38 27.25 35.53
C SER A 896 -34.21 26.00 34.66
N THR A 897 -35.01 25.93 33.61
CA THR A 897 -34.86 24.90 32.55
C THR A 897 -33.84 25.31 31.50
N ASN A 898 -33.28 26.51 31.61
CA ASN A 898 -32.17 26.94 30.75
C ASN A 898 -30.88 26.23 31.14
N PHE A 899 -29.94 26.11 30.21
CA PHE A 899 -28.63 25.49 30.43
C PHE A 899 -27.86 26.19 31.58
N GLU A 900 -27.87 27.52 31.61
CA GLU A 900 -27.43 28.31 32.75
C GLU A 900 -28.62 28.65 33.62
N PRO A 901 -28.42 28.71 34.95
CA PRO A 901 -29.50 28.97 35.89
C PRO A 901 -29.93 30.46 35.92
N TRP A 902 -30.10 31.03 34.72
CA TRP A 902 -30.50 32.43 34.51
C TRP A 902 -31.72 32.52 33.64
N ASP A 903 -32.78 33.15 34.22
CA ASP A 903 -34.04 33.43 33.51
C ASP A 903 -34.08 34.88 32.99
N ASN A 904 -34.49 35.06 31.76
CA ASN A 904 -34.68 36.40 31.21
C ASN A 904 -35.81 37.15 31.88
N LEU A 905 -35.54 38.34 32.39
CA LEU A 905 -36.55 39.21 32.97
C LEU A 905 -37.46 39.80 31.85
N THR A 906 -38.72 39.84 32.16
CA THR A 906 -39.70 40.51 31.31
C THR A 906 -40.33 41.72 32.04
N GLU A 907 -40.75 42.76 31.31
CA GLU A 907 -41.43 43.92 31.87
C GLU A 907 -42.67 43.47 32.63
N SER A 908 -42.78 43.94 33.85
CA SER A 908 -43.86 43.58 34.79
C SER A 908 -44.06 44.69 35.81
N GLU A 909 -45.01 44.50 36.75
CA GLU A 909 -45.14 45.40 37.87
C GLU A 909 -43.92 45.39 38.79
N THR A 910 -43.24 44.25 38.86
CA THR A 910 -42.04 44.05 39.69
C THR A 910 -40.75 44.52 38.96
N TYR A 911 -40.63 44.25 37.67
CA TYR A 911 -39.40 44.57 36.92
C TYR A 911 -39.74 45.53 35.79
N SER A 912 -38.96 46.62 35.71
CA SER A 912 -39.03 47.56 34.60
C SER A 912 -37.66 47.99 34.11
N GLY A 913 -37.55 48.28 32.82
CA GLY A 913 -36.30 48.56 32.17
C GLY A 913 -35.49 47.27 31.88
N THR A 914 -36.16 46.13 31.74
CA THR A 914 -35.54 44.82 31.53
C THR A 914 -34.75 44.72 30.23
N ASN A 915 -35.05 45.58 29.26
CA ASN A 915 -34.35 45.70 27.99
C ASN A 915 -33.64 47.05 27.84
N SER A 916 -33.18 47.66 28.93
CA SER A 916 -32.42 48.90 28.93
C SER A 916 -31.18 48.84 29.82
N SER A 917 -30.30 49.84 29.72
CA SER A 917 -29.11 49.95 30.56
C SER A 917 -29.40 50.08 32.06
N ILE A 918 -30.68 50.24 32.42
CA ILE A 918 -31.10 50.40 33.83
C ILE A 918 -32.25 49.47 34.14
N LEU A 919 -32.05 48.49 35.00
CA LEU A 919 -33.09 47.67 35.58
C LEU A 919 -33.62 48.30 36.86
N LYS A 920 -34.94 48.37 37.02
CA LYS A 920 -35.59 48.74 38.25
C LYS A 920 -36.40 47.55 38.78
N VAL A 921 -36.14 47.21 40.02
CA VAL A 921 -36.94 46.24 40.77
C VAL A 921 -37.87 47.06 41.69
N ASN A 922 -39.16 47.04 41.37
CA ASN A 922 -40.17 47.86 42.08
C ASN A 922 -40.80 47.04 43.20
N ASN A 923 -41.18 47.75 44.30
CA ASN A 923 -41.89 47.15 45.42
C ASN A 923 -41.17 45.88 45.96
N VAL A 924 -39.86 45.97 46.24
CA VAL A 924 -39.11 44.83 46.69
C VAL A 924 -39.70 44.19 47.94
N THR A 925 -39.69 42.87 48.01
CA THR A 925 -40.18 42.10 49.14
C THR A 925 -39.00 41.42 49.89
N VAL A 926 -39.19 41.00 51.13
CA VAL A 926 -38.11 40.29 51.87
C VAL A 926 -37.73 39.01 51.20
N ASP A 927 -38.66 38.35 50.50
CA ASP A 927 -38.39 37.13 49.76
C ASP A 927 -37.38 37.31 48.61
N MET A 928 -37.18 38.54 48.12
CA MET A 928 -36.17 38.88 47.10
C MET A 928 -34.77 39.12 47.67
N ASN A 929 -34.59 38.93 48.98
CA ASN A 929 -33.29 39.12 49.62
C ASN A 929 -32.33 38.03 49.17
N GLY A 930 -31.24 38.41 48.50
CA GLY A 930 -30.27 37.47 47.91
C GLY A 930 -30.47 37.18 46.44
N ASP A 931 -31.55 37.71 45.83
CA ASP A 931 -31.74 37.60 44.37
C ASP A 931 -30.50 38.17 43.63
N LYS A 932 -30.03 37.41 42.64
CA LYS A 932 -28.87 37.81 41.78
C LYS A 932 -29.35 38.18 40.42
N PHE A 933 -28.75 39.18 39.86
CA PHE A 933 -29.03 39.73 38.55
C PHE A 933 -27.74 39.87 37.72
N ARG A 934 -27.84 39.73 36.39
CA ARG A 934 -26.82 40.10 35.43
C ARG A 934 -27.52 40.73 34.21
N VAL A 935 -26.73 41.41 33.37
CA VAL A 935 -27.24 41.93 32.08
C VAL A 935 -26.42 41.39 30.96
N LEU A 936 -27.09 40.93 29.89
CA LEU A 936 -26.54 40.61 28.61
C LEU A 936 -26.58 41.88 27.75
N VAL A 937 -25.47 42.20 27.08
CA VAL A 937 -25.39 43.36 26.17
C VAL A 937 -24.88 42.87 24.81
N ASN A 938 -25.62 43.17 23.76
CA ASN A 938 -25.27 42.85 22.38
C ASN A 938 -25.20 44.16 21.56
N SER A 939 -24.59 44.07 20.38
CA SER A 939 -24.59 45.11 19.37
C SER A 939 -24.98 44.54 18.01
N ASP A 940 -25.33 45.39 17.07
CA ASP A 940 -25.63 44.98 15.67
C ASP A 940 -24.37 44.46 14.93
N GLN A 941 -23.16 44.58 15.52
CA GLN A 941 -21.89 44.20 14.90
C GLN A 941 -21.20 43.06 15.64
N TYR A 942 -21.52 42.78 16.87
CA TYR A 942 -21.07 41.66 17.66
C TYR A 942 -22.28 40.93 18.23
N LEU A 943 -22.59 39.79 17.63
CA LEU A 943 -23.84 39.09 17.88
C LEU A 943 -23.85 38.28 19.17
N CYS A 944 -22.68 37.95 19.70
CA CYS A 944 -22.56 37.25 20.97
C CYS A 944 -22.80 38.20 22.16
N PRO A 945 -23.59 37.77 23.16
CA PRO A 945 -23.85 38.63 24.31
C PRO A 945 -22.65 38.75 25.22
N THR A 946 -22.28 40.00 25.56
CA THR A 946 -21.35 40.27 26.64
C THR A 946 -22.06 40.27 27.99
N ASN A 947 -21.69 39.40 28.90
CA ASN A 947 -22.27 39.31 30.23
C ASN A 947 -21.63 40.29 31.19
N SER A 948 -22.46 40.95 32.02
CA SER A 948 -21.93 41.66 33.19
C SER A 948 -21.60 40.66 34.32
N ASP A 949 -20.79 41.10 35.26
CA ASP A 949 -20.67 40.43 36.53
C ASP A 949 -22.05 40.30 37.24
N GLU A 950 -22.24 39.25 38.05
CA GLU A 950 -23.44 39.08 38.84
C GLU A 950 -23.51 40.07 39.98
N VAL A 951 -24.68 40.59 40.26
CA VAL A 951 -24.94 41.53 41.34
C VAL A 951 -26.14 41.02 42.18
N SER A 952 -26.13 41.33 43.44
CA SER A 952 -27.17 40.85 44.34
C SER A 952 -28.02 42.01 44.94
N LEU A 953 -29.26 41.69 45.18
CA LEU A 953 -30.20 42.52 45.93
C LEU A 953 -30.20 42.14 47.38
N THR A 954 -29.96 43.11 48.25
CA THR A 954 -30.12 42.91 49.72
C THR A 954 -31.36 43.66 50.16
N VAL A 955 -32.26 43.00 50.87
CA VAL A 955 -33.48 43.62 51.36
C VAL A 955 -33.57 43.43 52.88
N PHE A 956 -33.76 44.51 53.58
CA PHE A 956 -34.03 44.48 55.04
C PHE A 956 -35.52 44.47 55.32
N GLU A 957 -35.96 43.62 56.21
CA GLU A 957 -37.36 43.48 56.64
C GLU A 957 -37.85 44.77 57.28
N LYS A 958 -36.97 45.46 57.97
CA LYS A 958 -37.27 46.69 58.67
C LYS A 958 -36.02 47.53 58.80
N LEU A 959 -36.16 48.88 58.69
CA LEU A 959 -35.02 49.77 58.93
C LEU A 959 -34.63 49.58 60.43
N PRO A 960 -33.33 49.47 60.69
CA PRO A 960 -32.85 49.46 62.08
C PRO A 960 -33.26 50.73 62.80
N VAL A 961 -33.92 50.57 63.86
CA VAL A 961 -34.30 51.72 64.67
C VAL A 961 -33.33 51.82 65.86
N ALA A 962 -32.58 52.86 65.91
CA ALA A 962 -31.66 53.11 67.02
C ALA A 962 -32.51 53.41 68.32
N ASN A 963 -32.33 52.57 69.33
CA ASN A 963 -32.87 52.90 70.59
C ASN A 963 -32.22 54.10 71.25
N ALA A 964 -32.96 54.90 71.97
CA ALA A 964 -32.47 55.99 72.78
C ALA A 964 -31.43 55.51 73.76
N VAL A 965 -30.31 56.12 73.81
CA VAL A 965 -29.21 55.80 74.73
C VAL A 965 -29.17 56.81 75.88
N ASN A 966 -28.73 56.36 77.02
CA ASN A 966 -28.45 57.26 78.10
C ASN A 966 -27.13 58.06 77.86
N ASP A 967 -27.08 59.25 78.41
CA ASP A 967 -25.90 60.03 78.39
C ASP A 967 -24.71 59.28 78.98
N ILE A 968 -23.58 59.25 78.34
CA ILE A 968 -22.34 58.74 78.87
C ILE A 968 -21.73 59.82 79.71
N ILE A 969 -21.74 59.65 80.96
CA ILE A 969 -21.08 60.60 81.83
C ILE A 969 -19.74 60.03 82.32
N LYS A 970 -18.69 60.71 82.02
CA LYS A 970 -17.36 60.38 82.49
C LYS A 970 -16.72 61.51 83.15
N CYS A 971 -16.10 61.28 84.33
CA CYS A 971 -15.36 62.32 85.02
C CYS A 971 -14.13 62.71 84.26
N ASP A 972 -13.74 63.96 84.32
CA ASP A 972 -12.53 64.47 83.87
C ASP A 972 -11.33 63.69 84.39
N ASP A 973 -10.33 63.43 83.53
CA ASP A 973 -9.21 62.56 83.91
C ASP A 973 -7.85 63.31 83.62
N SER A 974 -6.91 63.05 84.50
CA SER A 974 -5.59 63.66 84.47
C SER A 974 -4.63 63.04 83.42
N SER A 975 -5.09 62.08 82.55
CA SER A 975 -4.27 61.51 81.51
C SER A 975 -4.05 62.53 80.29
N VAL A 976 -4.93 63.46 80.12
CA VAL A 976 -4.82 64.53 79.18
C VAL A 976 -5.24 65.84 79.84
N GLY A 977 -4.27 66.75 80.08
CA GLY A 977 -4.55 67.99 80.79
C GLY A 977 -4.52 67.87 82.30
N ASP A 978 -5.33 68.73 83.06
CA ASP A 978 -5.58 68.53 84.50
C ASP A 978 -6.97 68.00 84.84
N ASP A 979 -7.24 67.55 86.02
CA ASP A 979 -8.47 66.90 86.46
C ASP A 979 -9.72 67.78 86.50
N LYS A 980 -9.63 69.03 86.01
CA LYS A 980 -10.72 70.00 86.03
C LYS A 980 -10.82 70.86 84.72
N ASP A 981 -10.12 70.49 83.64
CA ASP A 981 -10.14 71.20 82.37
C ASP A 981 -11.30 70.85 81.44
N GLY A 982 -12.09 69.82 81.78
CA GLY A 982 -13.18 69.34 80.95
C GLY A 982 -12.79 68.42 79.81
N ILE A 983 -11.56 67.95 79.81
CA ILE A 983 -10.99 67.16 78.65
C ILE A 983 -10.87 65.70 79.14
N ILE A 984 -11.40 64.80 78.31
CA ILE A 984 -11.34 63.35 78.53
C ILE A 984 -10.58 62.69 77.35
N SER A 985 -9.64 61.81 77.67
CA SER A 985 -8.80 61.14 76.71
C SER A 985 -9.56 60.23 75.76
N SER A 986 -10.64 59.64 76.17
CA SER A 986 -11.47 58.75 75.38
C SER A 986 -12.85 58.52 75.90
N PHE A 987 -13.84 58.38 75.09
CA PHE A 987 -15.14 57.81 75.32
C PHE A 987 -15.27 56.43 74.68
N ASP A 988 -15.65 55.45 75.47
CA ASP A 988 -15.98 54.11 74.98
C ASP A 988 -17.44 54.08 74.55
N LEU A 989 -17.63 54.28 73.24
CA LEU A 989 -18.93 54.24 72.59
C LEU A 989 -19.43 52.79 72.38
N SER A 990 -18.51 51.81 72.45
CA SER A 990 -18.87 50.38 72.27
C SER A 990 -19.78 49.88 73.33
N SER A 991 -19.74 50.46 74.56
CA SER A 991 -20.64 50.16 75.67
C SER A 991 -22.12 50.49 75.42
N GLN A 992 -22.37 51.34 74.38
CA GLN A 992 -23.72 51.71 73.96
C GLN A 992 -24.22 50.86 72.81
N THR A 993 -23.34 50.09 72.13
CA THR A 993 -23.68 49.31 70.95
C THR A 993 -24.86 48.39 71.17
N THR A 994 -24.84 47.63 72.19
CA THR A 994 -25.94 46.71 72.56
C THR A 994 -27.25 47.45 72.85
N ILE A 995 -27.18 48.66 73.47
CA ILE A 995 -28.38 49.46 73.80
C ILE A 995 -28.94 50.07 72.48
N ILE A 996 -28.08 50.57 71.61
CA ILE A 996 -28.47 51.13 70.28
C ILE A 996 -29.15 50.05 69.42
N LEU A 997 -28.52 48.86 69.33
CA LEU A 997 -29.00 47.79 68.53
C LEU A 997 -30.20 47.03 69.19
N GLY A 998 -30.32 46.98 70.53
CA GLY A 998 -31.31 46.17 71.18
C GLY A 998 -31.22 44.68 70.69
N ASP A 999 -32.35 44.08 70.38
CA ASP A 999 -32.45 42.72 69.90
C ASP A 999 -32.15 42.61 68.36
N GLN A 1000 -31.69 43.68 67.73
CA GLN A 1000 -31.35 43.76 66.32
C GLN A 1000 -29.86 43.35 66.14
N SER A 1001 -29.50 42.08 66.17
CA SER A 1001 -28.16 41.58 66.01
C SER A 1001 -27.96 41.02 64.59
#